data_68973301c894e14a9339d447c76c34b8
#
_entry.id   68973301c894e14a9339d447c76c34b8
#
_cell.length_a   1.000
_cell.length_b   1.000
_cell.length_c   1.000
_cell.angle_alpha   90.00
_cell.angle_beta   90.00
_cell.angle_gamma   90.00
#
_symmetry.space_group_name_H-M   'P 1'
#
loop_
_entity.id
_entity.type
_entity.pdbx_description
1 polymer ?
#
loop_
_entity_poly.entity_id
_entity_poly.type
_entity_poly.pdbx_seq_one_letter_code
_entity_poly.pdbx_strand_id
1 'polypeptide(L)'
;MTTATFPVDLASYKTIALDPSVPTLTDEQRDALAHNLQLCRDAIVFFTAYAGARGLSGHSGGPYDTVPELVILRGFFEHSKQGGATKVMPIVWDEAGHRVATQYLLAALEGELPIEKLFHYREYNEHLPGHPERGYTPGVKFSSGRLGHMWPYINGVAMAHPDHVLFMLGSDGSQQEGTDAEAARLAVAHKLNVKLLIDDNNVTIAGHPDDYMPGYSVAKTLEGHGLDVSVGNGEDLDALYTRMCAAITSDGPVALVNKRLMAPGMPEIEGSTHGHDVFKASAAIKYFEQRGNQQAIDLINNAPKVDSRPQYPGSSDETDANRSLFGKVMVEILQEMEPEERERTVRVFDCDLEGSTGIKAIHEAFPEIFVAGGIMERGNYSAAAGFGFDEDKQGVFATFSAFLEMCISEITMARFNRSNVLAHFSHAGVDDMADNTCHFGINNLFADGGVAGHDGSPDNTRVYFPGDPAQFRACVKRVFTDKGQRFVFSNRSKIPYLLKEDGSRFYSDDHRFEPGKDDLIRDAGPSGGYVVSYGATLYRALGAVESLRKNGVDVGLVNKATLNVEDDAMMQKLAAAPFVLVAEEFNIKTGLGARFGSQLLKRGFTGRYNHLGVHKEGCGGLWRQMGFQGLDPEGIEKSVRELIG
;
A
#
# COMPACT_ATOMS: atom_id res chain seq x y z
N MET A 1 -2.62 -31.98 14.66
CA MET A 1 -1.91 -31.78 13.38
C MET A 1 -0.44 -31.78 13.72
N THR A 2 0.37 -32.67 13.16
CA THR A 2 1.82 -32.60 13.29
C THR A 2 2.26 -31.28 12.65
N THR A 3 2.85 -30.39 13.45
CA THR A 3 3.45 -29.15 12.96
C THR A 3 4.53 -29.53 11.95
N ALA A 4 4.36 -29.12 10.69
CA ALA A 4 5.38 -29.34 9.66
C ALA A 4 6.68 -28.63 10.09
N THR A 5 7.80 -29.32 9.97
CA THR A 5 9.11 -28.71 10.23
C THR A 5 9.45 -27.75 9.10
N PHE A 6 10.02 -26.58 9.41
CA PHE A 6 10.48 -25.61 8.41
C PHE A 6 11.56 -26.24 7.54
N PRO A 7 11.45 -26.21 6.19
CA PRO A 7 12.27 -27.02 5.29
C PRO A 7 13.68 -26.47 5.04
N VAL A 8 14.06 -25.38 5.70
CA VAL A 8 15.40 -24.78 5.64
C VAL A 8 15.98 -24.76 7.05
N ASP A 9 17.15 -25.39 7.24
CA ASP A 9 17.79 -25.51 8.55
C ASP A 9 18.48 -24.20 8.95
N LEU A 10 17.69 -23.23 9.48
CA LEU A 10 18.21 -21.95 9.94
C LEU A 10 19.21 -22.08 11.11
N ALA A 11 19.23 -23.20 11.84
CA ALA A 11 20.20 -23.43 12.89
C ALA A 11 21.63 -23.64 12.34
N SER A 12 21.76 -23.95 11.05
CA SER A 12 23.06 -24.07 10.37
C SER A 12 23.69 -22.73 10.00
N TYR A 13 23.04 -21.58 10.31
CA TYR A 13 23.59 -20.25 10.07
C TYR A 13 24.93 -20.06 10.80
N LYS A 14 25.97 -19.68 10.06
CA LYS A 14 27.33 -19.50 10.62
C LYS A 14 27.50 -18.08 11.13
N THR A 15 27.52 -17.90 12.46
CA THR A 15 27.82 -16.60 13.08
C THR A 15 29.29 -16.28 12.93
N ILE A 16 29.63 -15.19 12.24
CA ILE A 16 31.00 -14.71 12.03
C ILE A 16 31.10 -13.25 12.42
N ALA A 17 32.20 -12.84 13.00
CA ALA A 17 32.53 -11.43 13.22
C ALA A 17 33.39 -10.92 12.07
N LEU A 18 33.01 -9.78 11.49
CA LEU A 18 33.72 -9.13 10.39
C LEU A 18 34.26 -7.78 10.89
N ASP A 19 35.58 -7.64 10.94
CA ASP A 19 36.24 -6.41 11.30
C ASP A 19 36.32 -5.46 10.10
N PRO A 20 35.62 -4.30 10.12
CA PRO A 20 35.63 -3.38 8.97
C PRO A 20 36.99 -2.71 8.72
N SER A 21 37.93 -2.79 9.67
CA SER A 21 39.30 -2.33 9.46
C SER A 21 40.15 -3.28 8.58
N VAL A 22 39.66 -4.49 8.35
CA VAL A 22 40.31 -5.54 7.52
C VAL A 22 39.46 -5.77 6.26
N PRO A 23 39.72 -5.04 5.17
CA PRO A 23 38.83 -5.01 3.99
C PRO A 23 38.92 -6.24 3.06
N THR A 24 39.52 -7.34 3.54
CA THR A 24 39.67 -8.59 2.80
C THR A 24 39.14 -9.75 3.61
N LEU A 25 38.32 -10.59 2.99
CA LEU A 25 37.79 -11.81 3.61
C LEU A 25 38.85 -12.92 3.62
N THR A 26 38.89 -13.68 4.71
CA THR A 26 39.57 -14.99 4.72
C THR A 26 38.71 -16.02 3.95
N ASP A 27 39.31 -17.15 3.57
CA ASP A 27 38.59 -18.23 2.90
C ASP A 27 37.45 -18.77 3.78
N GLU A 28 37.68 -18.92 5.09
CA GLU A 28 36.67 -19.35 6.05
C GLU A 28 35.49 -18.35 6.14
N GLN A 29 35.77 -17.05 6.17
CA GLN A 29 34.74 -16.01 6.17
C GLN A 29 33.94 -16.01 4.87
N ARG A 30 34.61 -16.16 3.72
CA ARG A 30 33.97 -16.24 2.42
C ARG A 30 33.03 -17.44 2.33
N ASP A 31 33.49 -18.63 2.75
CA ASP A 31 32.69 -19.85 2.77
C ASP A 31 31.49 -19.73 3.71
N ALA A 32 31.66 -19.07 4.86
CA ALA A 32 30.57 -18.81 5.79
C ALA A 32 29.53 -17.85 5.22
N LEU A 33 29.96 -16.75 4.59
CA LEU A 33 29.06 -15.79 3.93
C LEU A 33 28.31 -16.41 2.77
N ALA A 34 28.98 -17.21 1.92
CA ALA A 34 28.33 -17.91 0.80
C ALA A 34 27.29 -18.94 1.28
N HIS A 35 27.60 -19.67 2.36
CA HIS A 35 26.63 -20.59 3.00
C HIS A 35 25.41 -19.80 3.55
N ASN A 36 25.65 -18.74 4.30
CA ASN A 36 24.59 -17.93 4.90
C ASN A 36 23.72 -17.24 3.84
N LEU A 37 24.31 -16.75 2.75
CA LEU A 37 23.60 -16.18 1.62
C LEU A 37 22.61 -17.18 1.04
N GLN A 38 23.10 -18.41 0.72
CA GLN A 38 22.24 -19.45 0.16
C GLN A 38 21.11 -19.82 1.14
N LEU A 39 21.44 -20.01 2.42
CA LEU A 39 20.49 -20.35 3.47
C LEU A 39 19.38 -19.30 3.62
N CYS A 40 19.75 -18.02 3.65
CA CYS A 40 18.78 -16.92 3.76
C CYS A 40 17.90 -16.80 2.51
N ARG A 41 18.46 -16.94 1.32
CA ARG A 41 17.71 -16.97 0.07
C ARG A 41 16.71 -18.12 0.03
N ASP A 42 17.15 -19.34 0.40
CA ASP A 42 16.26 -20.52 0.47
C ASP A 42 15.08 -20.27 1.41
N ALA A 43 15.33 -19.69 2.59
CA ALA A 43 14.28 -19.39 3.54
C ALA A 43 13.27 -18.36 2.99
N ILE A 44 13.75 -17.23 2.42
CA ILE A 44 12.89 -16.18 1.83
C ILE A 44 12.05 -16.76 0.70
N VAL A 45 12.65 -17.52 -0.24
CA VAL A 45 11.92 -18.15 -1.33
C VAL A 45 10.84 -19.08 -0.80
N PHE A 46 11.16 -19.89 0.22
CA PHE A 46 10.22 -20.87 0.75
C PHE A 46 9.00 -20.17 1.37
N PHE A 47 9.18 -19.35 2.41
CA PHE A 47 8.01 -18.89 3.17
C PHE A 47 7.18 -17.87 2.41
N THR A 48 7.79 -17.06 1.52
CA THR A 48 7.03 -16.13 0.68
C THR A 48 6.25 -16.87 -0.42
N ALA A 49 6.85 -17.84 -1.12
CA ALA A 49 6.15 -18.65 -2.12
C ALA A 49 5.08 -19.55 -1.49
N TYR A 50 5.30 -20.08 -0.27
CA TYR A 50 4.31 -20.82 0.48
C TYR A 50 3.09 -19.95 0.80
N ALA A 51 3.30 -18.72 1.25
CA ALA A 51 2.20 -17.76 1.46
C ALA A 51 1.46 -17.45 0.15
N GLY A 52 2.18 -17.25 -0.96
CA GLY A 52 1.60 -17.09 -2.30
C GLY A 52 0.79 -18.31 -2.74
N ALA A 53 1.29 -19.52 -2.51
CA ALA A 53 0.58 -20.76 -2.79
C ALA A 53 -0.72 -20.88 -1.97
N ARG A 54 -0.80 -20.28 -0.80
CA ARG A 54 -2.01 -20.19 0.03
C ARG A 54 -3.02 -19.14 -0.45
N GLY A 55 -2.62 -18.25 -1.36
CA GLY A 55 -3.45 -17.16 -1.87
C GLY A 55 -3.20 -15.81 -1.19
N LEU A 56 -2.12 -15.70 -0.40
CA LEU A 56 -1.65 -14.43 0.14
C LEU A 56 -0.71 -13.74 -0.86
N SER A 57 -0.72 -12.42 -0.89
CA SER A 57 0.21 -11.62 -1.68
C SER A 57 1.48 -11.31 -0.88
N GLY A 58 2.47 -10.68 -1.48
CA GLY A 58 3.69 -10.23 -0.81
C GLY A 58 4.77 -9.86 -1.81
N HIS A 59 6.00 -9.73 -1.32
CA HIS A 59 7.16 -9.38 -2.11
C HIS A 59 8.30 -10.33 -1.78
N SER A 60 8.91 -10.94 -2.81
CA SER A 60 10.02 -11.87 -2.66
C SER A 60 11.34 -11.30 -3.17
N GLY A 61 11.31 -10.53 -4.26
CA GLY A 61 12.52 -10.10 -4.97
C GLY A 61 13.43 -9.21 -4.16
N GLY A 62 12.96 -8.08 -3.69
CA GLY A 62 13.77 -7.16 -2.88
C GLY A 62 14.39 -7.81 -1.63
N PRO A 63 13.64 -8.61 -0.85
CA PRO A 63 14.22 -9.41 0.23
C PRO A 63 15.29 -10.39 -0.24
N TYR A 64 15.09 -11.05 -1.38
CA TYR A 64 16.03 -12.02 -1.96
C TYR A 64 17.30 -11.33 -2.48
N ASP A 65 17.15 -10.20 -3.17
CA ASP A 65 18.24 -9.46 -3.80
C ASP A 65 19.23 -8.91 -2.76
N THR A 66 18.73 -8.39 -1.64
CA THR A 66 19.54 -7.71 -0.62
C THR A 66 20.14 -8.65 0.43
N VAL A 67 20.09 -9.98 0.21
CA VAL A 67 20.75 -10.95 1.12
C VAL A 67 22.27 -10.80 1.18
N PRO A 68 23.02 -10.50 0.10
CA PRO A 68 24.46 -10.26 0.21
C PRO A 68 24.81 -9.17 1.22
N GLU A 69 24.12 -8.03 1.18
CA GLU A 69 24.26 -6.93 2.13
C GLU A 69 23.91 -7.38 3.55
N LEU A 70 22.83 -8.12 3.70
CA LEU A 70 22.34 -8.61 4.98
C LEU A 70 23.37 -9.49 5.71
N VAL A 71 23.97 -10.46 5.02
CA VAL A 71 24.89 -11.40 5.67
C VAL A 71 26.21 -10.73 6.07
N ILE A 72 26.65 -9.73 5.30
CA ILE A 72 27.81 -8.90 5.65
C ILE A 72 27.48 -8.00 6.86
N LEU A 73 26.34 -7.32 6.85
CA LEU A 73 25.91 -6.46 7.98
C LEU A 73 25.84 -7.24 9.28
N ARG A 74 25.31 -8.45 9.26
CA ARG A 74 25.28 -9.30 10.47
C ARG A 74 26.69 -9.59 11.01
N GLY A 75 27.67 -9.76 10.12
CA GLY A 75 29.09 -9.90 10.51
C GLY A 75 29.62 -8.65 11.20
N PHE A 76 29.28 -7.45 10.72
CA PHE A 76 29.64 -6.19 11.38
C PHE A 76 28.91 -5.99 12.71
N PHE A 77 27.65 -6.39 12.81
CA PHE A 77 26.91 -6.36 14.08
C PHE A 77 27.56 -7.28 15.12
N GLU A 78 27.97 -8.47 14.71
CA GLU A 78 28.63 -9.41 15.62
C GLU A 78 30.01 -8.88 16.08
N HIS A 79 30.77 -8.25 15.18
CA HIS A 79 32.03 -7.58 15.53
C HIS A 79 31.80 -6.45 16.57
N SER A 80 30.82 -5.59 16.34
CA SER A 80 30.44 -4.51 17.27
C SER A 80 30.01 -5.06 18.62
N LYS A 81 29.22 -6.12 18.67
CA LYS A 81 28.74 -6.80 19.88
C LYS A 81 29.89 -7.40 20.69
N GLN A 82 30.93 -7.87 20.02
CA GLN A 82 32.14 -8.42 20.64
C GLN A 82 33.11 -7.33 21.15
N GLY A 83 32.73 -6.06 21.08
CA GLY A 83 33.53 -4.93 21.58
C GLY A 83 34.47 -4.35 20.51
N GLY A 84 34.23 -4.57 19.24
CA GLY A 84 34.97 -3.94 18.15
C GLY A 84 34.97 -2.42 18.23
N ALA A 85 36.03 -1.78 17.73
CA ALA A 85 36.22 -0.33 17.83
C ALA A 85 35.14 0.46 17.06
N THR A 86 34.67 -0.07 15.97
CA THR A 86 33.60 0.54 15.16
C THR A 86 32.22 0.08 15.66
N LYS A 87 31.40 1.04 16.04
CA LYS A 87 30.02 0.77 16.47
C LYS A 87 29.09 0.86 15.29
N VAL A 88 28.60 -0.27 14.81
CA VAL A 88 27.55 -0.34 13.80
C VAL A 88 26.22 -0.57 14.52
N MET A 89 25.20 0.26 14.24
CA MET A 89 23.88 0.10 14.83
C MET A 89 23.26 -1.23 14.35
N PRO A 90 22.84 -2.14 15.25
CA PRO A 90 22.39 -3.47 14.88
C PRO A 90 20.92 -3.47 14.38
N ILE A 91 20.63 -2.62 13.40
CA ILE A 91 19.33 -2.51 12.74
C ILE A 91 19.60 -2.42 11.24
N VAL A 92 19.00 -3.31 10.48
CA VAL A 92 18.96 -3.23 9.02
C VAL A 92 17.75 -2.37 8.65
N TRP A 93 17.96 -1.06 8.61
CA TRP A 93 16.93 -0.12 8.17
C TRP A 93 16.55 -0.39 6.72
N ASP A 94 15.29 -0.23 6.37
CA ASP A 94 14.78 -0.45 5.01
C ASP A 94 13.79 0.65 4.64
N GLU A 95 14.09 1.36 3.58
CA GLU A 95 13.26 2.46 3.08
C GLU A 95 11.97 1.97 2.43
N ALA A 96 12.04 0.88 1.71
CA ALA A 96 10.91 0.38 0.94
C ALA A 96 9.83 -0.29 1.79
N GLY A 97 10.20 -0.90 2.92
CA GLY A 97 9.28 -1.62 3.81
C GLY A 97 8.74 -2.93 3.25
N HIS A 98 8.54 -3.06 1.95
CA HIS A 98 8.08 -4.31 1.34
C HIS A 98 9.12 -5.45 1.44
N ARG A 99 10.39 -5.16 1.79
CA ARG A 99 11.42 -6.17 2.13
C ARG A 99 11.23 -6.76 3.53
N VAL A 100 10.03 -6.71 4.09
CA VAL A 100 9.71 -7.18 5.44
C VAL A 100 10.06 -8.65 5.69
N ALA A 101 10.08 -9.49 4.64
CA ALA A 101 10.53 -10.88 4.76
C ALA A 101 11.97 -10.97 5.32
N THR A 102 12.85 -10.02 4.97
CA THR A 102 14.19 -9.88 5.55
C THR A 102 14.12 -9.63 7.06
N GLN A 103 13.21 -8.75 7.52
CA GLN A 103 13.07 -8.43 8.95
C GLN A 103 12.59 -9.64 9.76
N TYR A 104 11.64 -10.43 9.21
CA TYR A 104 11.16 -11.63 9.88
C TYR A 104 12.18 -12.75 9.91
N LEU A 105 12.95 -12.91 8.82
CA LEU A 105 14.09 -13.84 8.79
C LEU A 105 15.15 -13.45 9.84
N LEU A 106 15.49 -12.16 9.94
CA LEU A 106 16.42 -11.65 10.95
C LEU A 106 15.92 -11.95 12.36
N ALA A 107 14.67 -11.65 12.67
CA ALA A 107 14.05 -11.93 13.96
C ALA A 107 14.08 -13.43 14.30
N ALA A 108 13.88 -14.30 13.31
CA ALA A 108 13.98 -15.75 13.48
C ALA A 108 15.44 -16.21 13.73
N LEU A 109 16.41 -15.67 13.00
CA LEU A 109 17.84 -15.96 13.18
C LEU A 109 18.38 -15.46 14.52
N GLU A 110 17.78 -14.44 15.10
CA GLU A 110 18.12 -13.90 16.42
C GLU A 110 17.36 -14.58 17.56
N GLY A 111 16.43 -15.49 17.24
CA GLY A 111 15.62 -16.21 18.22
C GLY A 111 14.51 -15.38 18.86
N GLU A 112 14.26 -14.15 18.36
CA GLU A 112 13.17 -13.29 18.83
C GLU A 112 11.81 -13.73 18.26
N LEU A 113 11.79 -14.35 17.07
CA LEU A 113 10.63 -14.92 16.41
C LEU A 113 10.80 -16.44 16.26
N PRO A 114 9.85 -17.28 16.71
CA PRO A 114 9.89 -18.73 16.43
C PRO A 114 9.89 -18.99 14.91
N ILE A 115 10.76 -19.89 14.44
CA ILE A 115 10.94 -20.19 13.01
C ILE A 115 9.62 -20.63 12.37
N GLU A 116 8.81 -21.37 13.10
CA GLU A 116 7.49 -21.88 12.65
C GLU A 116 6.52 -20.74 12.31
N LYS A 117 6.71 -19.55 12.88
CA LYS A 117 5.89 -18.38 12.55
C LYS A 117 6.07 -17.93 11.10
N LEU A 118 7.20 -18.21 10.45
CA LEU A 118 7.43 -17.87 9.04
C LEU A 118 6.43 -18.55 8.09
N PHE A 119 5.83 -19.70 8.46
CA PHE A 119 4.72 -20.31 7.72
C PHE A 119 3.46 -19.43 7.62
N HIS A 120 3.32 -18.49 8.55
CA HIS A 120 2.15 -17.63 8.72
C HIS A 120 2.36 -16.20 8.17
N TYR A 121 3.32 -16.04 7.26
CA TYR A 121 3.60 -14.77 6.60
C TYR A 121 2.33 -14.19 6.00
N ARG A 122 1.96 -12.95 6.40
CA ARG A 122 0.77 -12.19 5.99
C ARG A 122 -0.59 -12.84 6.35
N GLU A 123 -0.60 -13.82 7.23
CA GLU A 123 -1.83 -14.48 7.67
C GLU A 123 -2.54 -13.66 8.76
N TYR A 124 -3.87 -13.85 8.86
CA TYR A 124 -4.71 -13.14 9.83
C TYR A 124 -4.23 -13.32 11.27
N ASN A 125 -3.99 -12.19 11.92
CA ASN A 125 -3.63 -12.09 13.35
C ASN A 125 -2.41 -12.93 13.80
N GLU A 126 -1.54 -13.27 12.83
CA GLU A 126 -0.29 -13.99 13.13
C GLU A 126 0.90 -13.06 13.40
N HIS A 127 0.66 -11.77 13.35
CA HIS A 127 1.64 -10.71 13.63
C HIS A 127 2.84 -10.65 12.66
N LEU A 128 2.64 -11.10 11.42
CA LEU A 128 3.61 -10.97 10.33
C LEU A 128 2.98 -10.24 9.12
N PRO A 129 2.67 -8.94 9.23
CA PRO A 129 2.04 -8.19 8.16
C PRO A 129 2.96 -7.98 6.95
N GLY A 130 2.45 -7.30 5.91
CA GLY A 130 3.17 -7.07 4.66
C GLY A 130 4.27 -6.04 4.72
N HIS A 131 4.37 -5.25 5.79
CA HIS A 131 5.39 -4.25 6.04
C HIS A 131 5.82 -4.27 7.51
N PRO A 132 7.03 -3.83 7.87
CA PRO A 132 7.49 -3.85 9.26
C PRO A 132 6.70 -2.85 10.09
N GLU A 133 6.28 -3.28 11.26
CA GLU A 133 5.54 -2.47 12.23
C GLU A 133 6.13 -2.70 13.62
N ARG A 134 6.77 -1.65 14.16
CA ARG A 134 7.47 -1.72 15.44
C ARG A 134 6.52 -2.03 16.58
N GLY A 135 6.88 -3.03 17.38
CA GLY A 135 6.07 -3.47 18.52
C GLY A 135 4.92 -4.44 18.15
N TYR A 136 4.68 -4.69 16.86
CA TYR A 136 3.66 -5.63 16.40
C TYR A 136 4.24 -7.03 16.17
N THR A 137 5.37 -7.13 15.48
CA THR A 137 6.10 -8.39 15.30
C THR A 137 7.31 -8.44 16.24
N PRO A 138 7.51 -9.51 17.04
CA PRO A 138 8.72 -9.69 17.82
C PRO A 138 9.98 -9.58 16.95
N GLY A 139 10.98 -8.86 17.40
CA GLY A 139 12.25 -8.66 16.69
C GLY A 139 12.25 -7.53 15.65
N VAL A 140 11.10 -7.02 15.22
CA VAL A 140 11.01 -5.88 14.30
C VAL A 140 11.28 -4.57 15.06
N LYS A 141 12.30 -3.83 14.63
CA LYS A 141 12.84 -2.68 15.37
C LYS A 141 12.30 -1.32 14.90
N PHE A 142 11.66 -1.25 13.72
CA PHE A 142 11.14 -0.01 13.11
C PHE A 142 9.86 -0.29 12.32
N SER A 143 9.17 0.79 11.94
CA SER A 143 8.04 0.75 11.01
C SER A 143 8.42 1.44 9.70
N SER A 144 8.04 0.87 8.56
CA SER A 144 8.26 1.41 7.23
C SER A 144 7.14 0.93 6.29
N GLY A 145 7.08 1.46 5.05
CA GLY A 145 6.12 1.02 4.05
C GLY A 145 5.58 2.14 3.16
N ARG A 146 5.96 3.38 3.44
CA ARG A 146 5.77 4.51 2.53
C ARG A 146 7.15 4.97 2.08
N LEU A 147 7.40 4.95 0.77
CA LEU A 147 8.67 5.37 0.21
C LEU A 147 8.95 6.85 0.51
N GLY A 148 10.21 7.25 0.53
CA GLY A 148 10.63 8.62 0.82
C GLY A 148 10.56 9.05 2.29
N HIS A 149 10.21 8.19 3.25
CA HIS A 149 10.06 8.57 4.66
C HIS A 149 11.19 8.08 5.57
N MET A 150 11.85 7.00 5.21
CA MET A 150 12.79 6.35 6.11
C MET A 150 14.13 7.07 6.17
N TRP A 151 14.69 7.51 5.04
CA TRP A 151 15.98 8.22 5.06
C TRP A 151 15.93 9.51 5.87
N PRO A 152 14.96 10.43 5.72
CA PRO A 152 14.82 11.58 6.62
C PRO A 152 14.72 11.18 8.09
N TYR A 153 13.99 10.10 8.39
CA TYR A 153 13.87 9.59 9.77
C TYR A 153 15.21 9.10 10.33
N ILE A 154 15.97 8.34 9.54
CA ILE A 154 17.28 7.80 9.93
C ILE A 154 18.31 8.92 10.14
N ASN A 155 18.24 10.00 9.39
CA ASN A 155 19.06 11.19 9.67
C ASN A 155 18.88 11.69 11.10
N GLY A 156 17.64 11.73 11.60
CA GLY A 156 17.35 12.04 13.00
C GLY A 156 17.93 11.01 13.98
N VAL A 157 17.87 9.73 13.64
CA VAL A 157 18.48 8.65 14.44
C VAL A 157 20.00 8.80 14.47
N ALA A 158 20.64 9.12 13.34
CA ALA A 158 22.08 9.34 13.27
C ALA A 158 22.53 10.54 14.12
N MET A 159 21.75 11.61 14.17
CA MET A 159 22.00 12.74 15.07
C MET A 159 21.91 12.35 16.55
N ALA A 160 20.98 11.44 16.89
CA ALA A 160 20.84 10.93 18.25
C ALA A 160 21.94 9.93 18.66
N HIS A 161 22.61 9.31 17.68
CA HIS A 161 23.64 8.30 17.88
C HIS A 161 24.91 8.63 17.07
N PRO A 162 25.59 9.76 17.35
CA PRO A 162 26.69 10.27 16.53
C PRO A 162 27.94 9.37 16.51
N ASP A 163 28.04 8.44 17.43
CA ASP A 163 29.13 7.46 17.55
C ASP A 163 28.85 6.12 16.84
N HIS A 164 27.69 6.01 16.16
CA HIS A 164 27.32 4.80 15.42
C HIS A 164 27.31 5.04 13.90
N VAL A 165 27.65 3.99 13.17
CA VAL A 165 27.40 3.88 11.72
C VAL A 165 26.02 3.27 11.52
N LEU A 166 25.17 3.90 10.72
CA LEU A 166 23.84 3.42 10.39
C LEU A 166 23.81 2.98 8.93
N PHE A 167 23.24 1.79 8.66
CA PHE A 167 23.04 1.31 7.31
C PHE A 167 21.55 1.30 6.96
N MET A 168 21.21 1.73 5.75
CA MET A 168 19.86 1.69 5.20
C MET A 168 19.84 0.99 3.83
N LEU A 169 18.97 0.01 3.67
CA LEU A 169 18.63 -0.54 2.37
C LEU A 169 17.72 0.44 1.63
N GLY A 170 18.13 0.87 0.47
CA GLY A 170 17.35 1.63 -0.50
C GLY A 170 17.21 0.86 -1.81
N SER A 171 16.62 1.48 -2.83
CA SER A 171 16.52 0.93 -4.18
C SER A 171 16.52 2.04 -5.24
N ASP A 172 16.71 1.67 -6.49
CA ASP A 172 16.53 2.54 -7.64
C ASP A 172 15.11 3.15 -7.69
N GLY A 173 14.10 2.37 -7.28
CA GLY A 173 12.73 2.86 -7.13
C GLY A 173 12.57 3.84 -5.97
N SER A 174 13.05 3.52 -4.76
CA SER A 174 12.88 4.38 -3.59
C SER A 174 13.56 5.75 -3.77
N GLN A 175 14.70 5.79 -4.47
CA GLN A 175 15.45 7.01 -4.72
C GLN A 175 14.78 7.97 -5.74
N GLN A 176 13.62 7.62 -6.29
CA GLN A 176 12.81 8.51 -7.11
C GLN A 176 12.01 9.51 -6.27
N GLU A 177 11.81 9.23 -4.99
CA GLU A 177 11.06 10.07 -4.08
C GLU A 177 11.71 11.44 -3.83
N GLY A 178 10.90 12.49 -3.87
CA GLY A 178 11.42 13.87 -3.70
C GLY A 178 11.99 14.15 -2.32
N THR A 179 11.51 13.48 -1.26
CA THR A 179 12.00 13.63 0.11
C THR A 179 13.40 13.06 0.32
N ASP A 180 13.86 12.15 -0.55
CA ASP A 180 15.23 11.63 -0.52
C ASP A 180 16.25 12.72 -0.88
N ALA A 181 15.89 13.64 -1.78
CA ALA A 181 16.71 14.81 -2.06
C ALA A 181 16.84 15.75 -0.84
N GLU A 182 15.80 15.86 -0.02
CA GLU A 182 15.85 16.63 1.25
C GLU A 182 16.73 15.90 2.27
N ALA A 183 16.58 14.58 2.39
CA ALA A 183 17.38 13.76 3.28
C ALA A 183 18.87 13.80 2.92
N ALA A 184 19.20 13.69 1.64
CA ALA A 184 20.57 13.78 1.13
C ALA A 184 21.24 15.11 1.51
N ARG A 185 20.55 16.25 1.24
CA ARG A 185 21.07 17.57 1.60
C ARG A 185 21.33 17.71 3.09
N LEU A 186 20.42 17.22 3.93
CA LEU A 186 20.58 17.25 5.39
C LEU A 186 21.76 16.39 5.84
N ALA A 187 21.86 15.16 5.32
CA ALA A 187 22.91 14.23 5.66
C ALA A 187 24.30 14.76 5.30
N VAL A 188 24.45 15.32 4.10
CA VAL A 188 25.71 15.92 3.63
C VAL A 188 26.08 17.17 4.46
N ALA A 189 25.13 18.09 4.67
CA ALA A 189 25.38 19.34 5.41
C ALA A 189 25.84 19.07 6.86
N HIS A 190 25.35 18.00 7.47
CA HIS A 190 25.68 17.65 8.86
C HIS A 190 26.65 16.46 8.98
N LYS A 191 27.19 15.98 7.85
CA LYS A 191 28.11 14.83 7.81
C LYS A 191 27.59 13.63 8.60
N LEU A 192 26.32 13.31 8.43
CA LEU A 192 25.68 12.22 9.17
C LEU A 192 26.26 10.87 8.74
N ASN A 193 26.53 10.01 9.71
CA ASN A 193 27.15 8.72 9.46
C ASN A 193 26.13 7.67 9.02
N VAL A 194 25.46 7.94 7.90
CA VAL A 194 24.46 7.08 7.25
C VAL A 194 25.06 6.49 5.98
N LYS A 195 24.99 5.18 5.82
CA LYS A 195 25.48 4.43 4.66
C LYS A 195 24.29 3.81 3.94
N LEU A 196 24.07 4.23 2.70
CA LEU A 196 23.01 3.71 1.85
C LEU A 196 23.50 2.47 1.11
N LEU A 197 22.72 1.42 1.12
CA LEU A 197 22.91 0.20 0.34
C LEU A 197 21.80 0.16 -0.72
N ILE A 198 22.07 0.71 -1.89
CA ILE A 198 21.08 0.85 -2.95
C ILE A 198 21.06 -0.40 -3.81
N ASP A 199 19.95 -1.09 -3.81
CA ASP A 199 19.64 -2.20 -4.71
C ASP A 199 19.22 -1.62 -6.08
N ASP A 200 20.16 -1.63 -7.03
CA ASP A 200 19.98 -1.11 -8.39
C ASP A 200 19.77 -2.30 -9.34
N ASN A 201 18.57 -2.84 -9.38
CA ASN A 201 18.17 -4.01 -10.14
C ASN A 201 17.30 -3.68 -11.38
N ASN A 202 17.03 -2.40 -11.62
CA ASN A 202 16.22 -1.88 -12.73
C ASN A 202 14.80 -2.49 -12.80
N VAL A 203 14.16 -2.76 -11.66
CA VAL A 203 12.79 -3.31 -11.61
C VAL A 203 11.97 -2.64 -10.53
N THR A 204 10.81 -2.09 -10.94
CA THR A 204 9.73 -1.64 -10.06
C THR A 204 8.43 -2.38 -10.39
N ILE A 205 7.32 -2.02 -9.76
CA ILE A 205 6.02 -2.68 -9.99
C ILE A 205 5.54 -2.49 -11.44
N ALA A 206 5.66 -1.29 -11.98
CA ALA A 206 5.14 -0.97 -13.31
C ALA A 206 6.12 -1.31 -14.46
N GLY A 207 7.42 -1.47 -14.19
CA GLY A 207 8.35 -1.72 -15.28
C GLY A 207 9.83 -1.61 -14.90
N HIS A 208 10.61 -1.20 -15.88
CA HIS A 208 12.02 -0.94 -15.74
C HIS A 208 12.28 0.57 -15.69
N PRO A 209 12.89 1.11 -14.62
CA PRO A 209 13.23 2.53 -14.52
C PRO A 209 13.95 3.11 -15.73
N ASP A 210 14.86 2.37 -16.34
CA ASP A 210 15.57 2.82 -17.55
C ASP A 210 14.63 3.08 -18.75
N ASP A 211 13.48 2.38 -18.82
CA ASP A 211 12.51 2.52 -19.91
C ASP A 211 11.58 3.72 -19.68
N TYR A 212 11.05 3.89 -18.46
CA TYR A 212 10.07 4.94 -18.19
C TYR A 212 10.67 6.26 -17.69
N MET A 213 11.92 6.24 -17.22
CA MET A 213 12.68 7.45 -16.85
C MET A 213 14.05 7.48 -17.57
N PRO A 214 14.08 7.55 -18.90
CA PRO A 214 15.33 7.52 -19.65
C PRO A 214 16.26 8.67 -19.25
N GLY A 215 17.51 8.31 -18.91
CA GLY A 215 18.52 9.27 -18.46
C GLY A 215 18.59 9.48 -16.95
N TYR A 216 17.67 8.93 -16.17
CA TYR A 216 17.78 8.88 -14.71
C TYR A 216 18.93 7.94 -14.29
N SER A 217 19.68 8.35 -13.29
CA SER A 217 20.75 7.53 -12.69
C SER A 217 20.83 7.80 -11.21
N VAL A 218 20.55 6.80 -10.40
CA VAL A 218 20.64 6.87 -8.94
C VAL A 218 22.04 7.35 -8.51
N ALA A 219 23.09 6.74 -9.06
CA ALA A 219 24.47 7.10 -8.70
C ALA A 219 24.75 8.59 -8.96
N LYS A 220 24.45 9.09 -10.17
CA LYS A 220 24.66 10.51 -10.52
C LYS A 220 23.80 11.46 -9.67
N THR A 221 22.59 11.06 -9.32
CA THR A 221 21.70 11.85 -8.47
C THR A 221 22.29 12.01 -7.07
N LEU A 222 22.76 10.92 -6.48
CA LEU A 222 23.37 10.94 -5.16
C LEU A 222 24.72 11.67 -5.14
N GLU A 223 25.57 11.50 -6.18
CA GLU A 223 26.79 12.30 -6.39
C GLU A 223 26.45 13.81 -6.50
N GLY A 224 25.39 14.14 -7.27
CA GLY A 224 24.92 15.52 -7.44
C GLY A 224 24.44 16.16 -6.13
N HIS A 225 24.00 15.39 -5.16
CA HIS A 225 23.68 15.83 -3.81
C HIS A 225 24.89 15.93 -2.89
N GLY A 226 26.06 15.45 -3.32
CA GLY A 226 27.32 15.56 -2.59
C GLY A 226 27.65 14.35 -1.71
N LEU A 227 27.02 13.19 -1.94
CA LEU A 227 27.44 11.94 -1.32
C LEU A 227 28.69 11.39 -2.00
N ASP A 228 29.51 10.67 -1.25
CA ASP A 228 30.47 9.74 -1.82
C ASP A 228 29.72 8.51 -2.33
N VAL A 229 29.89 8.17 -3.61
CA VAL A 229 29.18 7.09 -4.28
C VAL A 229 30.14 6.03 -4.79
N SER A 230 29.87 4.77 -4.47
CA SER A 230 30.61 3.61 -4.99
C SER A 230 29.66 2.66 -5.71
N VAL A 231 29.88 2.48 -7.01
CA VAL A 231 29.09 1.57 -7.86
C VAL A 231 29.82 0.25 -8.01
N GLY A 232 29.11 -0.87 -7.88
CA GLY A 232 29.71 -2.19 -8.07
C GLY A 232 28.68 -3.32 -8.17
N ASN A 233 29.18 -4.54 -8.43
CA ASN A 233 28.36 -5.73 -8.47
C ASN A 233 27.86 -6.09 -7.05
N GLY A 234 26.55 -6.17 -6.86
CA GLY A 234 25.91 -6.53 -5.58
C GLY A 234 26.00 -8.01 -5.24
N GLU A 235 26.31 -8.87 -6.22
CA GLU A 235 26.44 -10.33 -6.03
C GLU A 235 27.89 -10.79 -5.76
N ASP A 236 28.87 -9.90 -5.92
CA ASP A 236 30.27 -10.18 -5.60
C ASP A 236 30.53 -9.87 -4.12
N LEU A 237 30.52 -10.90 -3.28
CA LEU A 237 30.68 -10.77 -1.82
C LEU A 237 32.01 -10.12 -1.42
N ASP A 238 33.12 -10.43 -2.10
CA ASP A 238 34.42 -9.86 -1.79
C ASP A 238 34.48 -8.37 -2.13
N ALA A 239 34.00 -8.00 -3.31
CA ALA A 239 33.95 -6.60 -3.74
C ALA A 239 32.96 -5.80 -2.89
N LEU A 240 31.78 -6.35 -2.58
CA LEU A 240 30.77 -5.72 -1.73
C LEU A 240 31.31 -5.50 -0.31
N TYR A 241 31.92 -6.53 0.29
CA TYR A 241 32.53 -6.42 1.62
C TYR A 241 33.59 -5.32 1.65
N THR A 242 34.52 -5.30 0.68
CA THR A 242 35.55 -4.26 0.58
C THR A 242 34.96 -2.86 0.50
N ARG A 243 33.89 -2.65 -0.31
CA ARG A 243 33.20 -1.36 -0.43
C ARG A 243 32.47 -0.99 0.86
N MET A 244 31.84 -1.93 1.56
CA MET A 244 31.17 -1.69 2.84
C MET A 244 32.19 -1.31 3.94
N CYS A 245 33.35 -1.95 3.98
CA CYS A 245 34.44 -1.55 4.88
C CYS A 245 34.91 -0.11 4.60
N ALA A 246 35.13 0.24 3.32
CA ALA A 246 35.51 1.60 2.95
C ALA A 246 34.43 2.62 3.35
N ALA A 247 33.15 2.31 3.18
CA ALA A 247 32.05 3.17 3.58
C ALA A 247 32.01 3.39 5.10
N ILE A 248 32.25 2.36 5.91
CA ILE A 248 32.28 2.45 7.38
C ILE A 248 33.38 3.41 7.84
N THR A 249 34.54 3.38 7.18
CA THR A 249 35.71 4.20 7.54
C THR A 249 35.66 5.63 7.01
N SER A 250 34.72 5.94 6.11
CA SER A 250 34.51 7.28 5.56
C SER A 250 33.64 8.13 6.48
N ASP A 251 33.98 9.42 6.60
CA ASP A 251 33.16 10.40 7.32
C ASP A 251 31.92 10.80 6.48
N GLY A 252 30.77 10.96 7.14
CA GLY A 252 29.54 11.43 6.51
C GLY A 252 28.79 10.37 5.69
N PRO A 253 27.81 10.80 4.87
CA PRO A 253 26.96 9.88 4.12
C PRO A 253 27.69 9.31 2.92
N VAL A 254 27.55 7.99 2.73
CA VAL A 254 28.10 7.24 1.57
C VAL A 254 26.99 6.40 0.96
N ALA A 255 26.95 6.30 -0.36
CA ALA A 255 26.04 5.43 -1.08
C ALA A 255 26.80 4.31 -1.81
N LEU A 256 26.42 3.07 -1.56
CA LEU A 256 26.87 1.91 -2.28
C LEU A 256 25.76 1.50 -3.26
N VAL A 257 25.94 1.79 -4.55
CA VAL A 257 25.00 1.40 -5.61
C VAL A 257 25.37 0.00 -6.09
N ASN A 258 24.57 -0.97 -5.71
CA ASN A 258 24.80 -2.40 -5.90
C ASN A 258 24.00 -2.90 -7.10
N LYS A 259 24.66 -2.96 -8.25
CA LYS A 259 24.03 -3.41 -9.50
C LYS A 259 23.87 -4.93 -9.52
N ARG A 260 22.68 -5.35 -9.92
CA ARG A 260 22.34 -6.77 -10.13
C ARG A 260 21.12 -6.90 -11.05
N LEU A 261 20.83 -8.12 -11.49
CA LEU A 261 19.52 -8.43 -12.04
C LEU A 261 18.53 -8.68 -10.90
N MET A 262 17.27 -8.35 -11.07
CA MET A 262 16.21 -8.72 -10.14
C MET A 262 16.19 -10.25 -9.97
N ALA A 263 16.15 -10.72 -8.72
CA ALA A 263 16.08 -12.15 -8.36
C ALA A 263 17.13 -13.03 -9.05
N PRO A 264 18.46 -12.78 -8.85
CA PRO A 264 19.51 -13.46 -9.56
C PRO A 264 19.50 -14.97 -9.30
N GLY A 265 19.56 -15.78 -10.35
CA GLY A 265 19.50 -17.23 -10.31
C GLY A 265 18.11 -17.84 -10.05
N MET A 266 17.04 -17.04 -10.00
CA MET A 266 15.67 -17.55 -9.92
C MET A 266 15.15 -17.99 -11.29
N PRO A 267 14.78 -19.26 -11.47
CA PRO A 267 14.29 -19.76 -12.75
C PRO A 267 13.09 -18.97 -13.27
N GLU A 268 13.11 -18.56 -14.53
CA GLU A 268 12.00 -17.85 -15.22
C GLU A 268 11.66 -16.44 -14.68
N ILE A 269 12.37 -15.98 -13.65
CA ILE A 269 12.05 -14.68 -12.98
C ILE A 269 13.22 -13.71 -13.08
N GLU A 270 14.44 -14.19 -13.12
CA GLU A 270 15.65 -13.36 -13.15
C GLU A 270 15.54 -12.23 -14.17
N GLY A 271 15.75 -10.99 -13.71
CA GLY A 271 15.65 -9.77 -14.51
C GLY A 271 14.24 -9.36 -14.96
N SER A 272 13.22 -10.09 -14.56
CA SER A 272 11.82 -9.82 -14.92
C SER A 272 11.13 -8.93 -13.89
N THR A 273 10.19 -8.08 -14.33
CA THR A 273 9.28 -7.32 -13.45
C THR A 273 8.45 -8.21 -12.52
N HIS A 274 8.22 -9.48 -12.89
CA HIS A 274 7.57 -10.47 -12.03
C HIS A 274 8.41 -10.86 -10.78
N GLY A 275 9.69 -10.48 -10.74
CA GLY A 275 10.54 -10.67 -9.56
C GLY A 275 10.14 -9.78 -8.39
N HIS A 276 9.50 -8.63 -8.61
CA HIS A 276 9.07 -7.72 -7.55
C HIS A 276 8.04 -8.36 -6.61
N ASP A 277 7.08 -9.08 -7.18
CA ASP A 277 5.99 -9.73 -6.43
C ASP A 277 6.44 -11.01 -5.69
N VAL A 278 5.49 -11.71 -5.08
CA VAL A 278 5.69 -13.07 -4.56
C VAL A 278 6.07 -14.00 -5.72
N PHE A 279 7.17 -14.72 -5.55
CA PHE A 279 7.58 -15.72 -6.52
C PHE A 279 6.49 -16.77 -6.73
N LYS A 280 6.12 -16.99 -7.99
CA LYS A 280 5.11 -18.00 -8.33
C LYS A 280 5.55 -19.37 -7.80
N ALA A 281 4.59 -20.16 -7.31
CA ALA A 281 4.86 -21.51 -6.81
C ALA A 281 5.66 -22.37 -7.81
N SER A 282 5.39 -22.25 -9.13
CA SER A 282 6.13 -22.97 -10.17
C SER A 282 7.62 -22.63 -10.23
N ALA A 283 7.96 -21.33 -10.08
CA ALA A 283 9.35 -20.91 -10.08
C ALA A 283 10.08 -21.33 -8.79
N ALA A 284 9.41 -21.20 -7.63
CA ALA A 284 9.96 -21.66 -6.36
C ALA A 284 10.19 -23.19 -6.34
N ILE A 285 9.28 -23.97 -6.92
CA ILE A 285 9.46 -25.43 -7.05
C ILE A 285 10.71 -25.75 -7.89
N LYS A 286 10.88 -25.14 -9.07
CA LYS A 286 12.08 -25.31 -9.90
C LYS A 286 13.37 -24.92 -9.17
N TYR A 287 13.29 -23.83 -8.40
CA TYR A 287 14.41 -23.41 -7.56
C TYR A 287 14.80 -24.47 -6.53
N PHE A 288 13.82 -25.10 -5.86
CA PHE A 288 14.07 -26.15 -4.87
C PHE A 288 14.42 -27.51 -5.50
N GLU A 289 13.96 -27.81 -6.73
CA GLU A 289 14.40 -28.97 -7.50
C GLU A 289 15.90 -28.92 -7.76
N GLN A 290 16.44 -27.76 -8.16
CA GLN A 290 17.88 -27.55 -8.37
C GLN A 290 18.71 -27.75 -7.09
N ARG A 291 18.08 -27.63 -5.93
CA ARG A 291 18.70 -27.76 -4.59
C ARG A 291 18.40 -29.09 -3.91
N GLY A 292 17.61 -29.95 -4.54
CA GLY A 292 17.22 -31.24 -3.98
C GLY A 292 16.36 -31.14 -2.71
N ASN A 293 15.67 -30.02 -2.47
CA ASN A 293 14.84 -29.82 -1.30
C ASN A 293 13.39 -30.27 -1.55
N GLN A 294 13.18 -31.60 -1.51
CA GLN A 294 11.86 -32.19 -1.76
C GLN A 294 10.82 -31.78 -0.71
N GLN A 295 11.23 -31.56 0.54
CA GLN A 295 10.31 -31.11 1.61
C GLN A 295 9.69 -29.75 1.32
N ALA A 296 10.47 -28.77 0.83
CA ALA A 296 9.97 -27.47 0.43
C ALA A 296 8.98 -27.58 -0.75
N ILE A 297 9.29 -28.41 -1.73
CA ILE A 297 8.42 -28.68 -2.89
C ILE A 297 7.07 -29.24 -2.44
N ASP A 298 7.10 -30.28 -1.57
CA ASP A 298 5.89 -30.93 -1.09
C ASP A 298 5.00 -29.97 -0.27
N LEU A 299 5.62 -29.13 0.55
CA LEU A 299 4.89 -28.12 1.34
C LEU A 299 4.23 -27.06 0.46
N ILE A 300 4.94 -26.54 -0.56
CA ILE A 300 4.37 -25.56 -1.49
C ILE A 300 3.22 -26.15 -2.29
N ASN A 301 3.38 -27.38 -2.82
CA ASN A 301 2.35 -28.07 -3.60
C ASN A 301 1.07 -28.35 -2.79
N ASN A 302 1.22 -28.66 -1.51
CA ASN A 302 0.12 -29.02 -0.60
C ASN A 302 -0.32 -27.86 0.31
N ALA A 303 0.10 -26.62 0.00
CA ALA A 303 -0.20 -25.45 0.81
C ALA A 303 -1.72 -25.22 0.92
N PRO A 304 -2.30 -25.19 2.15
CA PRO A 304 -3.74 -25.01 2.32
C PRO A 304 -4.13 -23.59 1.93
N LYS A 305 -5.16 -23.45 1.09
CA LYS A 305 -5.67 -22.12 0.71
C LYS A 305 -6.27 -21.42 1.93
N VAL A 306 -6.11 -20.10 1.99
CA VAL A 306 -6.83 -19.27 2.96
C VAL A 306 -8.31 -19.22 2.61
N ASP A 307 -9.16 -19.03 3.64
CA ASP A 307 -10.61 -18.97 3.46
C ASP A 307 -11.02 -17.81 2.55
N SER A 308 -11.99 -18.07 1.70
CA SER A 308 -12.63 -17.02 0.90
C SER A 308 -13.57 -16.17 1.76
N ARG A 309 -13.79 -14.93 1.32
CA ARG A 309 -14.76 -14.03 1.95
C ARG A 309 -16.17 -14.64 1.89
N PRO A 310 -16.94 -14.59 3.00
CA PRO A 310 -18.35 -15.01 3.01
C PRO A 310 -19.19 -14.14 2.06
N GLN A 311 -20.22 -14.73 1.49
CA GLN A 311 -21.28 -13.99 0.82
C GLN A 311 -22.27 -13.48 1.86
N TYR A 312 -22.73 -12.24 1.67
CA TYR A 312 -23.69 -11.62 2.58
C TYR A 312 -25.07 -11.45 1.92
N PRO A 313 -26.18 -11.55 2.71
CA PRO A 313 -27.52 -11.28 2.20
C PRO A 313 -27.63 -9.91 1.52
N GLY A 314 -28.45 -9.83 0.47
CA GLY A 314 -28.64 -8.59 -0.29
C GLY A 314 -27.54 -8.28 -1.32
N SER A 315 -26.54 -9.15 -1.47
CA SER A 315 -25.46 -9.01 -2.46
C SER A 315 -25.43 -10.16 -3.46
N SER A 316 -24.99 -9.87 -4.68
CA SER A 316 -24.86 -10.86 -5.75
C SER A 316 -23.66 -11.79 -5.55
N ASP A 317 -23.67 -12.97 -6.18
CA ASP A 317 -22.49 -13.83 -6.34
C ASP A 317 -21.47 -13.20 -7.29
N GLU A 318 -21.95 -12.46 -8.26
CA GLU A 318 -21.10 -11.72 -9.21
C GLU A 318 -20.39 -10.57 -8.51
N THR A 319 -19.10 -10.41 -8.80
CA THR A 319 -18.25 -9.36 -8.21
C THR A 319 -17.41 -8.68 -9.27
N ASP A 320 -17.11 -7.40 -9.11
CA ASP A 320 -16.14 -6.71 -9.96
C ASP A 320 -15.17 -5.86 -9.11
N ALA A 321 -14.01 -5.54 -9.69
CA ALA A 321 -12.97 -4.75 -9.07
C ALA A 321 -13.07 -3.29 -9.52
N ASN A 322 -13.64 -2.42 -8.70
CA ASN A 322 -13.81 -1.00 -9.02
C ASN A 322 -12.49 -0.32 -9.42
N ARG A 323 -11.35 -0.71 -8.82
CA ARG A 323 -10.03 -0.20 -9.18
C ARG A 323 -9.66 -0.49 -10.64
N SER A 324 -9.97 -1.69 -11.14
CA SER A 324 -9.74 -2.06 -12.54
C SER A 324 -10.83 -1.49 -13.46
N LEU A 325 -12.04 -1.34 -12.94
CA LEU A 325 -13.18 -0.76 -13.67
C LEU A 325 -12.93 0.72 -13.99
N PHE A 326 -12.19 1.46 -13.15
CA PHE A 326 -11.80 2.84 -13.44
C PHE A 326 -11.13 2.97 -14.81
N GLY A 327 -10.05 2.23 -15.05
CA GLY A 327 -9.33 2.28 -16.32
C GLY A 327 -10.19 1.85 -17.50
N LYS A 328 -11.00 0.79 -17.35
CA LYS A 328 -11.92 0.33 -18.43
C LYS A 328 -12.93 1.41 -18.82
N VAL A 329 -13.53 2.07 -17.82
CA VAL A 329 -14.53 3.13 -18.07
C VAL A 329 -13.85 4.36 -18.68
N MET A 330 -12.65 4.70 -18.24
CA MET A 330 -11.86 5.78 -18.84
C MET A 330 -11.54 5.49 -20.31
N VAL A 331 -11.16 4.26 -20.65
CA VAL A 331 -10.94 3.86 -22.06
C VAL A 331 -12.22 4.07 -22.89
N GLU A 332 -13.39 3.67 -22.39
CA GLU A 332 -14.66 3.91 -23.10
C GLU A 332 -14.91 5.40 -23.35
N ILE A 333 -14.73 6.25 -22.33
CA ILE A 333 -14.91 7.70 -22.46
C ILE A 333 -13.94 8.27 -23.48
N LEU A 334 -12.65 7.89 -23.38
CA LEU A 334 -11.59 8.41 -24.23
C LEU A 334 -11.70 7.95 -25.69
N GLN A 335 -12.32 6.76 -25.94
CA GLN A 335 -12.61 6.28 -27.30
C GLN A 335 -13.68 7.10 -28.01
N GLU A 336 -14.59 7.75 -27.27
CA GLU A 336 -15.62 8.62 -27.83
C GLU A 336 -15.07 10.01 -28.23
N MET A 337 -13.85 10.36 -27.82
CA MET A 337 -13.19 11.62 -28.16
C MET A 337 -12.39 11.49 -29.47
N GLU A 338 -12.37 12.56 -30.25
CA GLU A 338 -11.47 12.64 -31.40
C GLU A 338 -9.99 12.58 -30.93
N PRO A 339 -9.11 11.87 -31.66
CA PRO A 339 -7.71 11.67 -31.23
C PRO A 339 -6.97 12.97 -30.90
N GLU A 340 -7.07 14.00 -31.73
CA GLU A 340 -6.42 15.29 -31.53
C GLU A 340 -6.97 16.04 -30.30
N GLU A 341 -8.27 15.94 -30.03
CA GLU A 341 -8.89 16.50 -28.85
C GLU A 341 -8.42 15.78 -27.60
N ARG A 342 -8.44 14.45 -27.58
CA ARG A 342 -7.97 13.63 -26.49
C ARG A 342 -6.52 13.95 -26.12
N GLU A 343 -5.63 13.96 -27.12
CA GLU A 343 -4.22 14.25 -26.93
C GLU A 343 -3.97 15.68 -26.40
N ARG A 344 -4.76 16.65 -26.83
CA ARG A 344 -4.66 18.05 -26.41
C ARG A 344 -5.20 18.28 -25.00
N THR A 345 -6.29 17.57 -24.59
CA THR A 345 -7.08 17.95 -23.42
C THR A 345 -6.95 17.00 -22.23
N VAL A 346 -6.39 15.80 -22.40
CA VAL A 346 -6.24 14.81 -21.32
C VAL A 346 -4.80 14.36 -21.19
N ARG A 347 -4.34 14.22 -19.94
CA ARG A 347 -3.05 13.60 -19.61
C ARG A 347 -3.20 12.75 -18.37
N VAL A 348 -2.71 11.50 -18.41
CA VAL A 348 -2.83 10.50 -17.34
C VAL A 348 -1.47 10.28 -16.70
N PHE A 349 -1.39 10.44 -15.38
CA PHE A 349 -0.15 10.31 -14.60
C PHE A 349 -0.22 9.08 -13.69
N ASP A 350 0.76 8.21 -13.83
CA ASP A 350 0.97 7.03 -12.98
C ASP A 350 2.08 7.27 -11.97
N CYS A 351 1.98 6.55 -10.83
CA CYS A 351 2.98 6.53 -9.75
C CYS A 351 3.54 5.12 -9.56
N ASP A 352 3.98 4.46 -10.65
CA ASP A 352 4.47 3.07 -10.64
C ASP A 352 3.41 2.03 -10.19
N LEU A 353 2.12 2.35 -10.35
CA LEU A 353 0.99 1.54 -9.85
C LEU A 353 -0.07 1.24 -10.91
N GLU A 354 0.21 1.40 -12.20
CA GLU A 354 -0.76 1.32 -13.30
C GLU A 354 -1.62 0.04 -13.27
N GLY A 355 -1.00 -1.12 -12.99
CA GLY A 355 -1.70 -2.41 -12.88
C GLY A 355 -2.62 -2.47 -11.66
N SER A 356 -2.17 -1.93 -10.53
CA SER A 356 -2.89 -1.94 -9.26
C SER A 356 -4.04 -0.94 -9.21
N THR A 357 -3.88 0.22 -9.84
CA THR A 357 -4.91 1.27 -9.95
C THR A 357 -5.85 1.06 -11.14
N GLY A 358 -5.50 0.14 -12.05
CA GLY A 358 -6.28 -0.18 -13.26
C GLY A 358 -6.05 0.73 -14.45
N ILE A 359 -5.24 1.79 -14.33
CA ILE A 359 -4.97 2.73 -15.44
C ILE A 359 -4.07 2.14 -16.52
N LYS A 360 -3.49 0.95 -16.31
CA LYS A 360 -2.80 0.18 -17.35
C LYS A 360 -3.64 0.02 -18.62
N ALA A 361 -4.95 -0.16 -18.49
CA ALA A 361 -5.86 -0.21 -19.64
C ALA A 361 -5.83 1.07 -20.49
N ILE A 362 -5.61 2.24 -19.85
CA ILE A 362 -5.47 3.54 -20.56
C ILE A 362 -4.10 3.59 -21.25
N HIS A 363 -3.04 3.16 -20.57
CA HIS A 363 -1.69 3.10 -21.14
C HIS A 363 -1.64 2.22 -22.41
N GLU A 364 -2.26 1.03 -22.34
CA GLU A 364 -2.32 0.10 -23.48
C GLU A 364 -3.15 0.64 -24.65
N ALA A 365 -4.24 1.38 -24.38
CA ALA A 365 -5.12 1.91 -25.40
C ALA A 365 -4.67 3.26 -25.99
N PHE A 366 -4.04 4.12 -25.17
CA PHE A 366 -3.71 5.50 -25.51
C PHE A 366 -2.35 5.91 -24.91
N PRO A 367 -1.24 5.29 -25.36
CA PRO A 367 0.08 5.60 -24.82
C PRO A 367 0.50 7.07 -25.01
N GLU A 368 -0.07 7.76 -26.00
CA GLU A 368 0.23 9.16 -26.33
C GLU A 368 -0.21 10.17 -25.25
N ILE A 369 -1.18 9.79 -24.41
CA ILE A 369 -1.64 10.64 -23.30
C ILE A 369 -1.15 10.14 -21.93
N PHE A 370 -0.40 9.04 -21.89
CA PHE A 370 0.05 8.42 -20.64
C PHE A 370 1.44 8.90 -20.25
N VAL A 371 1.62 9.18 -18.97
CA VAL A 371 2.89 9.57 -18.34
C VAL A 371 3.23 8.54 -17.27
N ALA A 372 4.21 7.70 -17.53
CA ALA A 372 4.81 6.84 -16.52
C ALA A 372 5.71 7.70 -15.62
N GLY A 373 5.13 8.23 -14.56
CA GLY A 373 5.76 9.25 -13.73
C GLY A 373 6.73 8.73 -12.69
N GLY A 374 6.88 7.40 -12.55
CA GLY A 374 7.71 6.81 -11.49
C GLY A 374 7.15 7.04 -10.09
N ILE A 375 7.94 6.69 -9.06
CA ILE A 375 7.52 6.77 -7.65
C ILE A 375 7.71 8.20 -7.14
N MET A 376 6.80 9.10 -7.52
CA MET A 376 6.87 10.54 -7.23
C MET A 376 5.45 11.13 -7.05
N GLU A 377 4.67 10.65 -6.09
CA GLU A 377 3.25 11.02 -5.92
C GLU A 377 3.01 12.53 -5.88
N ARG A 378 3.82 13.26 -5.12
CA ARG A 378 3.72 14.71 -4.97
C ARG A 378 3.96 15.44 -6.30
N GLY A 379 5.07 15.08 -6.97
CA GLY A 379 5.46 15.65 -8.26
C GLY A 379 4.43 15.37 -9.35
N ASN A 380 3.97 14.12 -9.43
CA ASN A 380 3.00 13.67 -10.42
C ASN A 380 1.61 14.30 -10.19
N TYR A 381 1.17 14.45 -8.93
CA TYR A 381 -0.07 15.18 -8.65
C TYR A 381 0.03 16.65 -9.07
N SER A 382 1.14 17.31 -8.76
CA SER A 382 1.39 18.70 -9.19
C SER A 382 1.43 18.83 -10.71
N ALA A 383 2.05 17.87 -11.42
CA ALA A 383 2.10 17.86 -12.88
C ALA A 383 0.71 17.65 -13.48
N ALA A 384 -0.10 16.74 -12.93
CA ALA A 384 -1.50 16.56 -13.33
C ALA A 384 -2.32 17.86 -13.12
N ALA A 385 -2.12 18.53 -11.98
CA ALA A 385 -2.76 19.81 -11.70
C ALA A 385 -2.31 20.91 -12.66
N GLY A 386 -1.00 20.96 -12.97
CA GLY A 386 -0.44 21.90 -13.94
C GLY A 386 -0.98 21.68 -15.34
N PHE A 387 -1.13 20.44 -15.80
CA PHE A 387 -1.78 20.14 -17.08
C PHE A 387 -3.25 20.57 -17.09
N GLY A 388 -3.98 20.37 -15.99
CA GLY A 388 -5.36 20.79 -15.81
C GLY A 388 -5.55 22.27 -15.42
N PHE A 389 -4.54 23.13 -15.61
CA PHE A 389 -4.62 24.56 -15.30
C PHE A 389 -5.57 25.30 -16.23
N ASP A 390 -5.52 25.00 -17.52
CA ASP A 390 -6.45 25.56 -18.51
C ASP A 390 -7.84 24.90 -18.37
N GLU A 391 -8.90 25.69 -18.55
CA GLU A 391 -10.28 25.22 -18.35
C GLU A 391 -10.72 24.06 -19.26
N ASP A 392 -10.14 23.94 -20.46
CA ASP A 392 -10.43 22.91 -21.44
C ASP A 392 -9.58 21.64 -21.25
N LYS A 393 -8.66 21.62 -20.29
CA LYS A 393 -7.77 20.50 -20.01
C LYS A 393 -8.05 19.86 -18.66
N GLN A 394 -7.66 18.59 -18.52
CA GLN A 394 -7.68 17.94 -17.23
C GLN A 394 -6.53 16.94 -17.08
N GLY A 395 -5.91 16.95 -15.91
CA GLY A 395 -5.03 15.87 -15.50
C GLY A 395 -5.84 14.73 -14.87
N VAL A 396 -5.46 13.50 -15.21
CA VAL A 396 -5.93 12.28 -14.53
C VAL A 396 -4.75 11.74 -13.74
N PHE A 397 -4.96 11.49 -12.45
CA PHE A 397 -3.91 11.03 -11.55
C PHE A 397 -4.36 9.74 -10.85
N ALA A 398 -3.46 8.78 -10.66
CA ALA A 398 -3.79 7.55 -9.95
C ALA A 398 -2.66 7.08 -9.05
N THR A 399 -3.01 6.71 -7.80
CA THR A 399 -2.11 6.06 -6.82
C THR A 399 -2.92 5.29 -5.77
N PHE A 400 -2.26 4.74 -4.73
CA PHE A 400 -2.95 4.17 -3.59
C PHE A 400 -3.49 5.25 -2.65
N SER A 401 -4.64 4.95 -2.08
CA SER A 401 -5.35 5.84 -1.14
C SER A 401 -4.52 6.19 0.11
N ALA A 402 -3.67 5.28 0.57
CA ALA A 402 -2.76 5.55 1.69
C ALA A 402 -1.77 6.70 1.38
N PHE A 403 -1.44 6.93 0.11
CA PHE A 403 -0.49 7.95 -0.31
C PHE A 403 -1.14 9.32 -0.57
N LEU A 404 -2.47 9.42 -0.44
CA LEU A 404 -3.15 10.71 -0.48
C LEU A 404 -2.57 11.69 0.56
N GLU A 405 -2.22 11.19 1.73
CA GLU A 405 -1.62 12.02 2.79
C GLU A 405 -0.31 12.69 2.36
N MET A 406 0.45 12.08 1.45
CA MET A 406 1.67 12.66 0.89
C MET A 406 1.37 13.83 -0.05
N CYS A 407 0.19 13.86 -0.69
CA CYS A 407 -0.21 14.85 -1.70
C CYS A 407 -1.05 16.01 -1.15
N ILE A 408 -1.30 16.11 0.15
CA ILE A 408 -2.23 17.11 0.73
C ILE A 408 -1.81 18.55 0.40
N SER A 409 -0.53 18.86 0.47
CA SER A 409 -0.01 20.19 0.11
C SER A 409 -0.25 20.51 -1.37
N GLU A 410 0.03 19.56 -2.24
CA GLU A 410 -0.11 19.66 -3.69
C GLU A 410 -1.60 19.77 -4.09
N ILE A 411 -2.48 19.02 -3.42
CA ILE A 411 -3.94 19.14 -3.57
C ILE A 411 -4.39 20.56 -3.20
N THR A 412 -3.88 21.11 -2.11
CA THR A 412 -4.19 22.48 -1.67
C THR A 412 -3.75 23.51 -2.72
N MET A 413 -2.53 23.39 -3.25
CA MET A 413 -2.01 24.30 -4.26
C MET A 413 -2.76 24.17 -5.60
N ALA A 414 -3.12 22.96 -6.02
CA ALA A 414 -3.96 22.71 -7.19
C ALA A 414 -5.33 23.39 -7.07
N ARG A 415 -5.92 23.37 -5.87
CA ARG A 415 -7.20 24.04 -5.58
C ARG A 415 -7.07 25.56 -5.72
N PHE A 416 -6.02 26.17 -5.18
CA PHE A 416 -5.78 27.61 -5.31
C PHE A 416 -5.57 28.02 -6.76
N ASN A 417 -4.99 27.16 -7.60
CA ASN A 417 -4.83 27.38 -9.04
C ASN A 417 -6.10 27.01 -9.84
N ARG A 418 -7.18 26.56 -9.19
CA ARG A 418 -8.44 26.14 -9.82
C ARG A 418 -8.25 25.05 -10.89
N SER A 419 -7.23 24.21 -10.71
CA SER A 419 -6.86 23.16 -11.67
C SER A 419 -7.92 22.07 -11.75
N ASN A 420 -8.09 21.48 -12.95
CA ASN A 420 -8.98 20.37 -13.20
C ASN A 420 -8.21 19.05 -13.05
N VAL A 421 -8.48 18.31 -11.96
CA VAL A 421 -7.88 17.00 -11.71
C VAL A 421 -8.95 15.98 -11.41
N LEU A 422 -8.94 14.87 -12.16
CA LEU A 422 -9.66 13.65 -11.81
C LEU A 422 -8.66 12.67 -11.18
N ALA A 423 -8.73 12.50 -9.87
CA ALA A 423 -7.81 11.66 -9.13
C ALA A 423 -8.48 10.36 -8.69
N HIS A 424 -7.92 9.22 -9.09
CA HIS A 424 -8.33 7.90 -8.65
C HIS A 424 -7.38 7.40 -7.56
N PHE A 425 -7.92 7.21 -6.36
CA PHE A 425 -7.23 6.63 -5.23
C PHE A 425 -7.74 5.22 -4.98
N SER A 426 -6.98 4.22 -5.42
CA SER A 426 -7.32 2.82 -5.20
C SER A 426 -6.87 2.33 -3.82
N HIS A 427 -7.27 1.12 -3.43
CA HIS A 427 -6.92 0.52 -2.14
C HIS A 427 -7.39 1.38 -0.94
N ALA A 428 -8.53 2.08 -1.09
CA ALA A 428 -9.13 2.85 -0.02
C ALA A 428 -9.69 1.93 1.08
N GLY A 429 -9.56 2.37 2.33
CA GLY A 429 -10.00 1.60 3.49
C GLY A 429 -9.04 0.49 3.87
N VAL A 430 -9.60 -0.60 4.36
CA VAL A 430 -8.86 -1.76 4.90
C VAL A 430 -9.32 -3.10 4.30
N ASP A 431 -10.32 -3.08 3.42
CA ASP A 431 -10.88 -4.31 2.85
C ASP A 431 -9.87 -5.01 1.95
N ASP A 432 -9.72 -6.30 2.17
CA ASP A 432 -8.83 -7.20 1.44
C ASP A 432 -7.34 -6.81 1.52
N MET A 433 -6.96 -6.04 2.55
CA MET A 433 -5.57 -5.66 2.79
C MET A 433 -4.80 -6.79 3.47
N ALA A 434 -3.75 -7.27 2.79
CA ALA A 434 -2.72 -8.11 3.39
C ALA A 434 -1.61 -7.29 4.05
N ASP A 435 -1.53 -6.01 3.70
CA ASP A 435 -0.64 -5.02 4.30
C ASP A 435 -1.22 -4.52 5.62
N ASN A 436 -0.44 -3.75 6.34
CA ASN A 436 -0.80 -3.20 7.64
C ASN A 436 -1.07 -1.69 7.57
N THR A 437 -1.08 -1.05 8.71
CA THR A 437 -1.50 0.35 8.93
C THR A 437 -0.84 1.36 7.97
N CYS A 438 0.41 1.15 7.55
CA CYS A 438 1.10 2.06 6.62
C CYS A 438 0.43 2.16 5.23
N HIS A 439 -0.31 1.11 4.81
CA HIS A 439 -1.05 1.07 3.54
C HIS A 439 -2.56 1.27 3.70
N PHE A 440 -3.05 1.52 4.91
CA PHE A 440 -4.46 1.81 5.10
C PHE A 440 -4.81 3.19 4.56
N GLY A 441 -5.61 3.22 3.50
CA GLY A 441 -6.16 4.44 2.93
C GLY A 441 -7.37 4.93 3.72
N ILE A 442 -7.15 5.45 4.92
CA ILE A 442 -8.23 5.76 5.87
C ILE A 442 -8.44 7.25 6.14
N ASN A 443 -7.45 8.09 5.84
CA ASN A 443 -7.54 9.54 6.07
C ASN A 443 -7.98 10.33 4.81
N ASN A 444 -8.80 9.72 3.98
CA ASN A 444 -9.14 10.22 2.66
C ASN A 444 -9.97 11.51 2.66
N LEU A 445 -10.71 11.80 3.74
CA LEU A 445 -11.40 13.08 3.87
C LEU A 445 -10.48 14.28 4.13
N PHE A 446 -9.16 14.07 4.23
CA PHE A 446 -8.20 15.17 4.14
C PHE A 446 -8.18 15.85 2.75
N ALA A 447 -8.61 15.14 1.70
CA ALA A 447 -8.84 15.74 0.39
C ALA A 447 -9.95 16.82 0.41
N ASP A 448 -10.87 16.75 1.36
CA ASP A 448 -11.96 17.72 1.58
C ASP A 448 -11.48 18.92 2.42
N GLY A 449 -10.39 19.54 2.03
CA GLY A 449 -9.82 20.72 2.71
C GLY A 449 -10.16 22.05 2.01
N GLY A 450 -11.13 22.05 1.09
CA GLY A 450 -11.54 23.25 0.37
C GLY A 450 -12.40 24.19 1.22
N VAL A 451 -12.31 25.47 0.89
CA VAL A 451 -13.18 26.53 1.46
C VAL A 451 -13.78 27.33 0.31
N ALA A 452 -14.88 28.01 0.57
CA ALA A 452 -15.49 28.90 -0.41
C ALA A 452 -14.48 29.98 -0.90
N GLY A 453 -14.57 30.35 -2.16
CA GLY A 453 -13.74 31.41 -2.72
C GLY A 453 -14.02 32.75 -2.03
N HIS A 454 -13.04 33.67 -2.10
CA HIS A 454 -13.19 35.03 -1.54
C HIS A 454 -14.33 35.84 -2.19
N ASP A 455 -14.74 35.45 -3.38
CA ASP A 455 -15.87 36.00 -4.14
C ASP A 455 -17.21 35.31 -3.78
N GLY A 456 -17.21 34.39 -2.80
CA GLY A 456 -18.37 33.61 -2.41
C GLY A 456 -18.65 32.40 -3.30
N SER A 457 -17.81 32.12 -4.29
CA SER A 457 -17.95 30.91 -5.11
C SER A 457 -17.82 29.66 -4.23
N PRO A 458 -18.65 28.62 -4.44
CA PRO A 458 -18.55 27.39 -3.64
C PRO A 458 -17.25 26.65 -3.97
N ASP A 459 -16.74 25.93 -2.97
CA ASP A 459 -15.67 24.95 -3.21
C ASP A 459 -16.15 23.89 -4.19
N ASN A 460 -15.33 23.61 -5.21
CA ASN A 460 -15.61 22.63 -6.25
C ASN A 460 -14.83 21.30 -6.04
N THR A 461 -14.34 21.06 -4.84
CA THR A 461 -13.77 19.77 -4.45
C THR A 461 -14.91 18.78 -4.22
N ARG A 462 -14.78 17.58 -4.79
CA ARG A 462 -15.75 16.50 -4.65
C ARG A 462 -15.05 15.19 -4.31
N VAL A 463 -15.63 14.46 -3.35
CA VAL A 463 -15.08 13.20 -2.83
C VAL A 463 -16.13 12.10 -3.03
N TYR A 464 -15.81 11.12 -3.86
CA TYR A 464 -16.71 10.05 -4.28
C TYR A 464 -16.18 8.68 -3.86
N PHE A 465 -17.03 7.86 -3.24
CA PHE A 465 -16.71 6.48 -2.92
C PHE A 465 -17.91 5.55 -3.17
N PRO A 466 -18.21 5.25 -4.45
CA PRO A 466 -19.31 4.35 -4.80
C PRO A 466 -19.09 2.93 -4.26
N GLY A 467 -20.13 2.33 -3.68
CA GLY A 467 -20.08 1.02 -3.04
C GLY A 467 -20.63 -0.15 -3.88
N ASP A 468 -20.87 0.07 -5.19
CA ASP A 468 -21.39 -0.91 -6.14
C ASP A 468 -20.69 -0.73 -7.50
N PRO A 469 -20.38 -1.80 -8.26
CA PRO A 469 -19.67 -1.67 -9.53
C PRO A 469 -20.45 -0.89 -10.60
N ALA A 470 -21.76 -1.04 -10.69
CA ALA A 470 -22.57 -0.30 -11.66
C ALA A 470 -22.67 1.18 -11.29
N GLN A 471 -22.83 1.49 -9.99
CA GLN A 471 -22.77 2.86 -9.49
C GLN A 471 -21.39 3.50 -9.73
N PHE A 472 -20.29 2.75 -9.49
CA PHE A 472 -18.92 3.21 -9.74
C PHE A 472 -18.72 3.60 -11.22
N ARG A 473 -19.17 2.74 -12.13
CA ARG A 473 -19.13 3.01 -13.56
C ARG A 473 -19.88 4.29 -13.93
N ALA A 474 -21.11 4.44 -13.43
CA ALA A 474 -21.93 5.62 -13.66
C ALA A 474 -21.29 6.88 -13.06
N CYS A 475 -20.69 6.77 -11.88
CA CYS A 475 -19.96 7.87 -11.23
C CYS A 475 -18.80 8.36 -12.10
N VAL A 476 -17.89 7.48 -12.53
CA VAL A 476 -16.71 7.86 -13.34
C VAL A 476 -17.16 8.54 -14.64
N LYS A 477 -18.14 7.98 -15.36
CA LYS A 477 -18.71 8.59 -16.57
C LYS A 477 -19.26 9.99 -16.31
N ARG A 478 -19.99 10.16 -15.21
CA ARG A 478 -20.63 11.44 -14.89
C ARG A 478 -19.64 12.52 -14.49
N VAL A 479 -18.62 12.16 -13.67
CA VAL A 479 -17.71 13.16 -13.11
C VAL A 479 -16.53 13.49 -14.02
N PHE A 480 -16.33 12.76 -15.09
CA PHE A 480 -15.24 13.01 -16.05
C PHE A 480 -15.28 14.43 -16.61
N THR A 481 -16.44 14.94 -16.93
CA THR A 481 -16.64 16.28 -17.51
C THR A 481 -16.78 17.40 -16.47
N ASP A 482 -16.87 17.06 -15.18
CA ASP A 482 -16.95 18.07 -14.11
C ASP A 482 -15.63 18.81 -13.96
N LYS A 483 -15.69 20.02 -13.38
CA LYS A 483 -14.51 20.87 -13.14
C LYS A 483 -14.06 20.82 -11.69
N GLY A 484 -12.82 21.20 -11.43
CA GLY A 484 -12.22 21.25 -10.11
C GLY A 484 -11.54 19.94 -9.70
N GLN A 485 -11.40 19.75 -8.40
CA GLN A 485 -10.74 18.56 -7.83
C GLN A 485 -11.77 17.45 -7.60
N ARG A 486 -11.64 16.32 -8.29
CA ARG A 486 -12.56 15.18 -8.21
C ARG A 486 -11.80 13.95 -7.76
N PHE A 487 -12.08 13.50 -6.55
CA PHE A 487 -11.45 12.34 -5.94
C PHE A 487 -12.40 11.15 -6.01
N VAL A 488 -12.02 10.10 -6.71
CA VAL A 488 -12.78 8.85 -6.83
C VAL A 488 -12.01 7.75 -6.11
N PHE A 489 -12.62 7.15 -5.09
CA PHE A 489 -12.03 6.09 -4.30
C PHE A 489 -12.54 4.72 -4.73
N SER A 490 -11.66 3.71 -4.66
CA SER A 490 -12.01 2.31 -4.84
C SER A 490 -11.25 1.41 -3.88
N ASN A 491 -11.84 0.29 -3.51
CA ASN A 491 -11.22 -0.72 -2.67
C ASN A 491 -10.19 -1.57 -3.45
N ARG A 492 -9.37 -2.32 -2.74
CA ARG A 492 -8.53 -3.37 -3.30
C ARG A 492 -9.35 -4.57 -3.75
N SER A 493 -10.36 -4.95 -2.96
CA SER A 493 -11.20 -6.12 -3.19
C SER A 493 -12.07 -6.01 -4.44
N LYS A 494 -12.50 -7.18 -4.93
CA LYS A 494 -13.70 -7.27 -5.76
C LYS A 494 -14.91 -7.14 -4.84
N ILE A 495 -15.87 -6.31 -5.21
CA ILE A 495 -17.11 -6.13 -4.45
C ILE A 495 -18.31 -6.63 -5.23
N PRO A 496 -19.38 -7.12 -4.56
CA PRO A 496 -20.60 -7.59 -5.20
C PRO A 496 -21.47 -6.42 -5.68
N TYR A 497 -22.44 -6.72 -6.57
CA TYR A 497 -23.54 -5.83 -6.88
C TYR A 497 -24.58 -5.89 -5.77
N LEU A 498 -25.18 -4.74 -5.43
CA LEU A 498 -26.28 -4.66 -4.46
C LEU A 498 -27.58 -5.15 -5.12
N LEU A 499 -28.36 -5.91 -4.35
CA LEU A 499 -29.65 -6.46 -4.82
C LEU A 499 -30.82 -5.78 -4.13
N LYS A 500 -31.91 -5.59 -4.88
CA LYS A 500 -33.23 -5.27 -4.35
C LYS A 500 -33.82 -6.47 -3.60
N GLU A 501 -34.94 -6.28 -2.92
CA GLU A 501 -35.66 -7.35 -2.22
C GLU A 501 -36.17 -8.46 -3.16
N ASP A 502 -36.40 -8.13 -4.42
CA ASP A 502 -36.81 -9.09 -5.48
C ASP A 502 -35.64 -9.85 -6.12
N GLY A 503 -34.38 -9.60 -5.67
CA GLY A 503 -33.18 -10.22 -6.19
C GLY A 503 -32.59 -9.57 -7.44
N SER A 504 -33.24 -8.55 -8.04
CA SER A 504 -32.67 -7.78 -9.15
C SER A 504 -31.58 -6.81 -8.66
N ARG A 505 -30.65 -6.40 -9.55
CA ARG A 505 -29.63 -5.40 -9.20
C ARG A 505 -30.28 -4.08 -8.79
N PHE A 506 -29.79 -3.47 -7.71
CA PHE A 506 -30.27 -2.16 -7.25
C PHE A 506 -29.89 -1.07 -8.25
N TYR A 507 -28.61 -1.04 -8.66
CA TYR A 507 -28.12 -0.20 -9.74
C TYR A 507 -28.09 -1.00 -11.05
N SER A 508 -28.85 -0.55 -12.03
CA SER A 508 -28.86 -1.12 -13.38
C SER A 508 -27.70 -0.59 -14.22
N ASP A 509 -27.43 -1.21 -15.36
CA ASP A 509 -26.34 -0.80 -16.27
C ASP A 509 -26.55 0.61 -16.85
N ASP A 510 -27.80 1.09 -16.89
CA ASP A 510 -28.22 2.43 -17.33
C ASP A 510 -28.40 3.42 -16.16
N HIS A 511 -27.97 3.04 -14.95
CA HIS A 511 -28.01 3.93 -13.78
C HIS A 511 -27.31 5.25 -14.07
N ARG A 512 -27.94 6.36 -13.66
CA ARG A 512 -27.38 7.71 -13.76
C ARG A 512 -26.95 8.19 -12.38
N PHE A 513 -25.67 8.42 -12.22
CA PHE A 513 -25.12 8.95 -10.99
C PHE A 513 -25.40 10.47 -10.87
N GLU A 514 -25.93 10.89 -9.73
CA GLU A 514 -26.16 12.30 -9.40
C GLU A 514 -25.23 12.72 -8.27
N PRO A 515 -24.19 13.55 -8.53
CA PRO A 515 -23.29 14.03 -7.48
C PRO A 515 -24.04 14.76 -6.36
N GLY A 516 -23.77 14.37 -5.11
CA GLY A 516 -24.41 14.95 -3.92
C GLY A 516 -25.74 14.33 -3.54
N LYS A 517 -26.27 13.39 -4.33
CA LYS A 517 -27.49 12.64 -4.02
C LYS A 517 -27.14 11.38 -3.25
N ASP A 518 -27.91 11.10 -2.19
CA ASP A 518 -27.82 9.89 -1.40
C ASP A 518 -28.90 8.89 -1.84
N ASP A 519 -28.55 7.59 -1.90
CA ASP A 519 -29.49 6.54 -2.35
C ASP A 519 -30.10 5.80 -1.16
N LEU A 520 -31.41 5.67 -1.14
CA LEU A 520 -32.12 4.88 -0.15
C LEU A 520 -32.18 3.41 -0.60
N ILE A 521 -31.25 2.59 -0.10
CA ILE A 521 -31.15 1.17 -0.47
C ILE A 521 -32.25 0.34 0.15
N ARG A 522 -32.57 0.62 1.43
CA ARG A 522 -33.69 0.05 2.18
C ARG A 522 -34.35 1.13 2.99
N ASP A 523 -35.66 1.26 2.87
CA ASP A 523 -36.40 2.19 3.71
C ASP A 523 -36.77 1.52 5.04
N ALA A 524 -36.67 2.27 6.13
CA ALA A 524 -37.19 1.86 7.42
C ALA A 524 -38.67 2.19 7.55
N GLY A 525 -39.40 1.44 8.39
CA GLY A 525 -40.74 1.80 8.79
C GLY A 525 -40.78 3.04 9.71
N PRO A 526 -41.96 3.42 10.17
CA PRO A 526 -42.16 4.68 10.92
C PRO A 526 -41.39 4.76 12.24
N SER A 527 -41.02 3.64 12.82
CA SER A 527 -40.27 3.55 14.10
C SER A 527 -38.81 3.15 13.91
N GLY A 528 -38.34 2.99 12.67
CA GLY A 528 -37.04 2.52 12.36
C GLY A 528 -35.97 3.60 12.24
N GLY A 529 -34.72 3.22 12.49
CA GLY A 529 -33.55 4.05 12.25
C GLY A 529 -32.81 3.65 10.98
N TYR A 530 -31.65 4.26 10.78
CA TYR A 530 -30.89 4.05 9.54
C TYR A 530 -29.42 3.77 9.81
N VAL A 531 -28.87 2.85 8.99
CA VAL A 531 -27.44 2.74 8.76
C VAL A 531 -27.08 3.58 7.53
N VAL A 532 -26.05 4.40 7.63
CA VAL A 532 -25.47 5.18 6.51
C VAL A 532 -24.10 4.59 6.21
N SER A 533 -23.83 4.25 4.96
CA SER A 533 -22.56 3.62 4.57
C SER A 533 -22.17 3.96 3.14
N TYR A 534 -20.97 3.55 2.73
CA TYR A 534 -20.41 3.74 1.40
C TYR A 534 -19.23 2.78 1.16
N GLY A 535 -18.67 2.77 -0.05
CA GLY A 535 -17.51 1.92 -0.40
C GLY A 535 -17.77 0.44 -0.13
N ALA A 536 -16.75 -0.33 0.22
CA ALA A 536 -16.91 -1.76 0.50
C ALA A 536 -17.61 -2.06 1.83
N THR A 537 -17.82 -1.09 2.70
CA THR A 537 -18.64 -1.28 3.89
C THR A 537 -20.13 -1.37 3.55
N LEU A 538 -20.57 -0.78 2.42
CA LEU A 538 -21.97 -0.69 2.05
C LEU A 538 -22.65 -2.06 1.89
N TYR A 539 -22.06 -3.02 1.16
CA TYR A 539 -22.69 -4.34 0.99
C TYR A 539 -22.66 -5.16 2.28
N ARG A 540 -21.71 -4.91 3.19
CA ARG A 540 -21.68 -5.49 4.54
C ARG A 540 -22.78 -4.91 5.42
N ALA A 541 -22.97 -3.59 5.32
CA ALA A 541 -24.09 -2.91 5.99
C ALA A 541 -25.45 -3.41 5.48
N LEU A 542 -25.55 -3.70 4.15
CA LEU A 542 -26.75 -4.32 3.60
C LEU A 542 -26.99 -5.72 4.20
N GLY A 543 -25.93 -6.54 4.28
CA GLY A 543 -26.02 -7.86 4.93
C GLY A 543 -26.50 -7.77 6.39
N ALA A 544 -25.99 -6.80 7.16
CA ALA A 544 -26.41 -6.54 8.52
C ALA A 544 -27.88 -6.10 8.59
N VAL A 545 -28.29 -5.16 7.73
CA VAL A 545 -29.68 -4.66 7.67
C VAL A 545 -30.65 -5.80 7.29
N GLU A 546 -30.34 -6.63 6.30
CA GLU A 546 -31.18 -7.77 5.93
C GLU A 546 -31.33 -8.78 7.08
N SER A 547 -30.24 -9.06 7.79
CA SER A 547 -30.28 -9.94 8.98
C SER A 547 -31.11 -9.35 10.12
N LEU A 548 -30.93 -8.07 10.43
CA LEU A 548 -31.72 -7.35 11.45
C LEU A 548 -33.21 -7.33 11.10
N ARG A 549 -33.57 -7.01 9.88
CA ARG A 549 -34.97 -6.98 9.40
C ARG A 549 -35.63 -8.37 9.50
N LYS A 550 -34.91 -9.43 9.10
CA LYS A 550 -35.37 -10.81 9.26
C LYS A 550 -35.66 -11.17 10.73
N ASN A 551 -34.96 -10.55 11.66
CA ASN A 551 -35.15 -10.71 13.10
C ASN A 551 -36.10 -9.66 13.71
N GLY A 552 -36.90 -8.98 12.90
CA GLY A 552 -37.95 -8.04 13.36
C GLY A 552 -37.44 -6.67 13.79
N VAL A 553 -36.20 -6.30 13.51
CA VAL A 553 -35.69 -4.95 13.75
C VAL A 553 -36.00 -4.04 12.59
N ASP A 554 -36.68 -2.92 12.86
CA ASP A 554 -37.00 -1.91 11.85
C ASP A 554 -35.79 -1.02 11.59
N VAL A 555 -35.11 -1.24 10.47
CA VAL A 555 -33.89 -0.53 10.10
C VAL A 555 -33.75 -0.39 8.59
N GLY A 556 -33.34 0.79 8.13
CA GLY A 556 -33.04 1.10 6.74
C GLY A 556 -31.55 1.25 6.47
N LEU A 557 -31.22 1.40 5.18
CA LEU A 557 -29.85 1.61 4.70
C LEU A 557 -29.79 2.74 3.69
N VAL A 558 -28.88 3.67 3.89
CA VAL A 558 -28.57 4.77 2.97
C VAL A 558 -27.15 4.62 2.45
N ASN A 559 -26.99 4.72 1.14
CA ASN A 559 -25.69 4.83 0.48
C ASN A 559 -25.34 6.31 0.26
N LYS A 560 -24.23 6.74 0.82
CA LYS A 560 -23.71 8.10 0.67
C LYS A 560 -22.45 8.10 -0.19
N ALA A 561 -22.61 7.97 -1.51
CA ALA A 561 -21.50 7.86 -2.44
C ALA A 561 -20.71 9.17 -2.67
N THR A 562 -21.34 10.35 -2.43
CA THR A 562 -20.66 11.66 -2.40
C THR A 562 -20.45 12.10 -0.96
N LEU A 563 -19.21 12.00 -0.46
CA LEU A 563 -18.95 12.07 0.97
C LEU A 563 -18.98 13.49 1.55
N ASN A 564 -18.69 14.51 0.75
CA ASN A 564 -18.54 15.89 1.20
C ASN A 564 -19.64 16.85 0.73
N VAL A 565 -20.76 16.31 0.26
CA VAL A 565 -21.96 17.09 -0.10
C VAL A 565 -23.14 16.54 0.69
N GLU A 566 -23.90 17.40 1.35
CA GLU A 566 -25.10 17.03 2.09
C GLU A 566 -26.31 16.97 1.13
N ASP A 567 -27.02 15.84 1.07
CA ASP A 567 -28.35 15.74 0.46
C ASP A 567 -29.39 16.21 1.49
N ASP A 568 -29.88 17.42 1.35
CA ASP A 568 -30.78 18.02 2.32
C ASP A 568 -32.05 17.19 2.56
N ALA A 569 -32.63 16.57 1.52
CA ALA A 569 -33.83 15.75 1.66
C ALA A 569 -33.53 14.48 2.48
N MET A 570 -32.43 13.81 2.18
CA MET A 570 -32.00 12.64 2.94
C MET A 570 -31.62 13.00 4.36
N MET A 571 -30.88 14.09 4.56
CA MET A 571 -30.50 14.55 5.89
C MET A 571 -31.71 14.92 6.76
N GLN A 572 -32.78 15.48 6.19
CA GLN A 572 -34.04 15.73 6.91
C GLN A 572 -34.73 14.43 7.32
N LYS A 573 -34.77 13.42 6.40
CA LYS A 573 -35.30 12.10 6.71
C LYS A 573 -34.53 11.44 7.85
N LEU A 574 -33.22 11.45 7.80
CA LEU A 574 -32.35 10.89 8.85
C LEU A 574 -32.48 11.64 10.18
N ALA A 575 -32.63 12.96 10.15
CA ALA A 575 -32.82 13.76 11.36
C ALA A 575 -34.13 13.48 12.11
N ALA A 576 -35.13 12.93 11.42
CA ALA A 576 -36.40 12.51 12.02
C ALA A 576 -36.37 11.09 12.60
N ALA A 577 -35.31 10.32 12.35
CA ALA A 577 -35.19 8.90 12.74
C ALA A 577 -34.83 8.76 14.25
N PRO A 578 -35.22 7.64 14.90
CA PRO A 578 -34.88 7.40 16.30
C PRO A 578 -33.39 7.08 16.53
N PHE A 579 -32.70 6.58 15.52
CA PHE A 579 -31.26 6.40 15.56
C PHE A 579 -30.66 6.49 14.17
N VAL A 580 -29.37 6.87 14.13
CA VAL A 580 -28.52 6.82 12.93
C VAL A 580 -27.17 6.22 13.31
N LEU A 581 -26.74 5.20 12.57
CA LEU A 581 -25.40 4.61 12.63
C LEU A 581 -24.66 4.91 11.33
N VAL A 582 -23.50 5.54 11.38
CA VAL A 582 -22.58 5.60 10.23
C VAL A 582 -21.59 4.46 10.33
N ALA A 583 -21.46 3.64 9.27
CA ALA A 583 -20.49 2.55 9.19
C ALA A 583 -19.58 2.77 7.97
N GLU A 584 -18.28 2.95 8.22
CA GLU A 584 -17.31 3.32 7.20
C GLU A 584 -15.96 2.65 7.40
N GLU A 585 -15.18 2.49 6.32
CA GLU A 585 -13.82 1.98 6.39
C GLU A 585 -12.74 3.08 6.41
N PHE A 586 -13.12 4.31 6.71
CA PHE A 586 -12.19 5.39 7.00
C PHE A 586 -11.90 5.48 8.51
N ASN A 587 -10.95 6.32 8.86
CA ASN A 587 -10.53 6.51 10.24
C ASN A 587 -11.70 7.02 11.08
N ILE A 588 -12.00 6.33 12.17
CA ILE A 588 -13.12 6.68 13.07
C ILE A 588 -13.08 8.12 13.57
N LYS A 589 -11.88 8.72 13.66
CA LYS A 589 -11.70 10.09 14.19
C LYS A 589 -11.82 11.17 13.11
N THR A 590 -11.54 10.86 11.85
CA THR A 590 -11.44 11.84 10.75
C THR A 590 -12.37 11.54 9.59
N GLY A 591 -13.05 10.41 9.61
CA GLY A 591 -13.98 9.95 8.60
C GLY A 591 -15.31 10.74 8.61
N LEU A 592 -16.24 10.28 7.78
CA LEU A 592 -17.57 10.86 7.64
C LEU A 592 -18.34 10.83 8.96
N GLY A 593 -18.31 9.71 9.69
CA GLY A 593 -19.05 9.53 10.93
C GLY A 593 -18.70 10.58 11.98
N ALA A 594 -17.45 10.99 12.07
CA ALA A 594 -17.03 12.03 13.00
C ALA A 594 -17.67 13.41 12.72
N ARG A 595 -18.09 13.67 11.47
CA ARG A 595 -18.70 14.93 11.02
C ARG A 595 -20.24 14.83 10.94
N PHE A 596 -20.75 13.66 10.57
CA PHE A 596 -22.15 13.42 10.22
C PHE A 596 -23.12 13.71 11.37
N GLY A 597 -22.75 13.36 12.60
CA GLY A 597 -23.55 13.66 13.80
C GLY A 597 -23.80 15.15 13.98
N SER A 598 -22.81 16.02 13.73
CA SER A 598 -22.96 17.46 13.81
C SER A 598 -23.87 18.02 12.71
N GLN A 599 -23.89 17.41 11.54
CA GLN A 599 -24.79 17.78 10.44
C GLN A 599 -26.26 17.43 10.75
N LEU A 600 -26.49 16.28 11.39
CA LEU A 600 -27.81 15.87 11.89
C LEU A 600 -28.30 16.81 12.99
N LEU A 601 -27.44 17.15 13.96
CA LEU A 601 -27.81 18.08 15.06
C LEU A 601 -28.25 19.46 14.54
N LYS A 602 -27.61 19.99 13.50
CA LYS A 602 -28.04 21.25 12.84
C LYS A 602 -29.46 21.19 12.29
N ARG A 603 -30.00 19.99 12.04
CA ARG A 603 -31.36 19.74 11.54
C ARG A 603 -32.34 19.28 12.61
N GLY A 604 -31.94 19.40 13.89
CA GLY A 604 -32.81 19.11 15.04
C GLY A 604 -32.89 17.62 15.39
N PHE A 605 -31.92 16.82 14.99
CA PHE A 605 -31.85 15.40 15.38
C PHE A 605 -31.83 15.24 16.91
N THR A 606 -32.71 14.39 17.42
CA THR A 606 -32.85 14.08 18.85
C THR A 606 -32.69 12.58 19.14
N GLY A 607 -32.47 11.78 18.09
CA GLY A 607 -32.26 10.34 18.19
C GLY A 607 -30.90 9.97 18.75
N ARG A 608 -30.60 8.65 18.78
CA ARG A 608 -29.30 8.13 19.17
C ARG A 608 -28.37 8.10 17.96
N TYR A 609 -27.14 8.53 18.15
CA TYR A 609 -26.10 8.53 17.11
C TYR A 609 -24.89 7.70 17.53
N ASN A 610 -24.38 6.89 16.62
CA ASN A 610 -23.07 6.26 16.74
C ASN A 610 -22.40 6.16 15.35
N HIS A 611 -21.10 5.92 15.35
CA HIS A 611 -20.37 5.63 14.11
C HIS A 611 -19.29 4.58 14.35
N LEU A 612 -19.07 3.77 13.33
CA LEU A 612 -18.03 2.76 13.22
C LEU A 612 -17.02 3.19 12.16
N GLY A 613 -15.75 2.97 12.44
CA GLY A 613 -14.66 3.26 11.52
C GLY A 613 -13.41 2.48 11.91
N VAL A 614 -12.37 2.59 11.12
CA VAL A 614 -11.08 1.97 11.42
C VAL A 614 -10.47 2.62 12.66
N HIS A 615 -10.20 1.81 13.68
CA HIS A 615 -9.75 2.28 14.99
C HIS A 615 -8.62 1.45 15.59
N LYS A 616 -8.14 0.42 14.89
CA LYS A 616 -7.03 -0.45 15.29
C LYS A 616 -6.02 -0.54 14.17
N GLU A 617 -4.77 -0.79 14.54
CA GLU A 617 -3.71 -1.16 13.60
C GLU A 617 -4.05 -2.46 12.86
N GLY A 618 -3.34 -2.76 11.77
CA GLY A 618 -3.62 -3.89 10.92
C GLY A 618 -3.32 -5.24 11.57
N CYS A 619 -3.99 -6.27 11.08
CA CYS A 619 -3.84 -7.62 11.60
C CYS A 619 -3.51 -8.67 10.51
N GLY A 620 -3.31 -8.26 9.25
CA GLY A 620 -3.19 -9.18 8.11
C GLY A 620 -4.51 -9.86 7.75
N GLY A 621 -4.47 -10.89 6.89
CA GLY A 621 -5.61 -11.77 6.66
C GLY A 621 -6.69 -11.27 5.72
N LEU A 622 -6.36 -10.35 4.81
CA LEU A 622 -7.22 -9.91 3.72
C LEU A 622 -8.60 -9.39 4.20
N TRP A 623 -9.69 -10.02 3.76
CA TRP A 623 -11.07 -9.65 4.08
C TRP A 623 -11.40 -9.67 5.59
N ARG A 624 -10.63 -10.42 6.39
CA ARG A 624 -10.81 -10.52 7.85
C ARG A 624 -10.46 -9.23 8.59
N GLN A 625 -9.74 -8.31 7.94
CA GLN A 625 -9.50 -6.96 8.46
C GLN A 625 -10.80 -6.24 8.81
N MET A 626 -11.86 -6.43 8.02
CA MET A 626 -13.15 -5.76 8.26
C MET A 626 -13.79 -6.26 9.57
N GLY A 627 -13.82 -7.56 9.81
CA GLY A 627 -14.32 -8.12 11.08
C GLY A 627 -13.47 -7.73 12.29
N PHE A 628 -12.14 -7.67 12.11
CA PHE A 628 -11.23 -7.19 13.15
C PHE A 628 -11.51 -5.73 13.56
N GLN A 629 -11.95 -4.89 12.63
CA GLN A 629 -12.40 -3.52 12.89
C GLN A 629 -13.87 -3.42 13.35
N GLY A 630 -14.63 -4.52 13.35
CA GLY A 630 -16.07 -4.51 13.63
C GLY A 630 -16.90 -3.88 12.51
N LEU A 631 -16.41 -3.95 11.27
CA LEU A 631 -17.04 -3.39 10.07
C LEU A 631 -17.65 -4.47 9.17
N ASP A 632 -17.71 -5.72 9.65
CA ASP A 632 -18.46 -6.80 9.05
C ASP A 632 -19.95 -6.74 9.47
N PRO A 633 -20.84 -7.55 8.87
CA PRO A 633 -22.26 -7.56 9.24
C PRO A 633 -22.50 -7.77 10.74
N GLU A 634 -21.74 -8.65 11.37
CA GLU A 634 -21.90 -8.97 12.80
C GLU A 634 -21.59 -7.75 13.70
N GLY A 635 -20.50 -7.03 13.41
CA GLY A 635 -20.11 -5.83 14.14
C GLY A 635 -21.12 -4.69 13.96
N ILE A 636 -21.62 -4.53 12.72
CA ILE A 636 -22.66 -3.52 12.41
C ILE A 636 -23.98 -3.86 13.11
N GLU A 637 -24.43 -5.14 13.07
CA GLU A 637 -25.64 -5.58 13.78
C GLU A 637 -25.53 -5.33 15.28
N LYS A 638 -24.39 -5.67 15.88
CA LYS A 638 -24.13 -5.42 17.30
C LYS A 638 -24.31 -3.94 17.64
N SER A 639 -23.72 -3.05 16.85
CA SER A 639 -23.80 -1.61 17.07
C SER A 639 -25.23 -1.06 16.91
N VAL A 640 -26.02 -1.57 15.95
CA VAL A 640 -27.44 -1.21 15.82
C VAL A 640 -28.23 -1.66 17.05
N ARG A 641 -28.03 -2.88 17.55
CA ARG A 641 -28.70 -3.38 18.75
C ARG A 641 -28.35 -2.56 19.99
N GLU A 642 -27.11 -2.14 20.14
CA GLU A 642 -26.68 -1.24 21.23
C GLU A 642 -27.35 0.14 21.15
N LEU A 643 -27.63 0.64 19.95
CA LEU A 643 -28.36 1.89 19.74
C LEU A 643 -29.87 1.77 20.05
N ILE A 644 -30.45 0.61 19.85
CA ILE A 644 -31.88 0.38 20.12
C ILE A 644 -32.11 0.14 21.63
N GLY A 645 -31.20 -0.47 22.35
CA GLY A 645 -31.23 -0.77 23.78
C GLY A 645 -31.61 -2.18 24.02
#